data_4dff9eef981c3bd4e299b1b7ba0e652f
#
_entry.id   4dff9eef981c3bd4e299b1b7ba0e652f
#
_cell.length_a   1.000
_cell.length_b   1.000
_cell.length_c   1.000
_cell.angle_alpha   90.00
_cell.angle_beta   90.00
_cell.angle_gamma   90.00
#
_symmetry.space_group_name_H-M   'P 1'
#
loop_
_entity.id
_entity.type
_entity.pdbx_description
1 polymer ?
#
loop_
_entity_poly.entity_id
_entity_poly.type
_entity_poly.pdbx_seq_one_letter_code
_entity_poly.pdbx_strand_id
1 'polypeptide(L)'
;MAIRYIEQDRTFWLDTEHTSYLLAIVDQENFVGHVYYGQKLQYTENTPAPVYLLRTGEAPFVPSQNNRERVSFLDSFPMEYPGNGLGDYRESAISVRTAQGHVGVQLQYVSHEIVKEKPALPGLPSTFPGDEDCDTLILHLADPVIGLAADLIYTTFEEEDVITRSVILKNTAGQPIYVTKVMSACLDLDCTDEKYDILTLHGSWARERQMERRSLMHGKQSVGSVRGESSHQEHPFIALLSADATQDAGEVYGMHFVYSGNFLAQAELSQFDSIRMTMGIHPENFVWKLEQGESSAAPEVVMTYSSEGLSGMTHHYHDMYRNHLIRGEYRDKKRPILINNWEATYFDFNTEKLLKIAEQASKLGIEMLVMDDGWFGHRNDDSTSLGDWKVNEQKLPGGLKSLVEQVNALGMKFGIWFEPEMISPDSDLYREHPDWAIAIPGRAGSLCRNQYVLDLSRKEVRDHAFESVAAVLHSANIEYVKWDMNRQLSDLGSVELSADRQGELYHRYVLGVYELQERLLAEFPHLLLENCSGGGARFDPGMLYYSPQIWCSDDMDAIERLKIQEGTMLLYPLSTMGAHVSDCPNHTVGRVTPFETRGHVALAGTFGYELDITKIPEKDRQQIPAQTAMYHKYNDLIRRGDYSRIASFLENGNYDCYQVTSKDQKEALVTYVQVLSRPNFHSRRVRLKGLAPEKQYRIEETGEIFGGDVLMQAGLLVTPLWGDYRSKLIHLTEV
;
A
#
# COMPACT_ATOMS: atom_id res chain seq x y z
N MET A 1 -2.29 -29.22 -4.65
CA MET A 1 -0.90 -28.74 -4.70
C MET A 1 -0.85 -27.76 -5.86
N ALA A 2 -0.73 -26.51 -5.53
CA ALA A 2 -0.70 -25.41 -6.50
C ALA A 2 0.58 -25.39 -7.34
N ILE A 3 1.69 -25.94 -6.81
CA ILE A 3 2.98 -25.94 -7.47
C ILE A 3 3.40 -27.35 -7.85
N ARG A 4 3.80 -27.53 -9.13
CA ARG A 4 4.25 -28.80 -9.70
C ARG A 4 5.55 -28.60 -10.48
N TYR A 5 6.48 -29.54 -10.36
CA TYR A 5 7.66 -29.64 -11.21
C TYR A 5 7.52 -30.81 -12.18
N ILE A 6 7.66 -30.55 -13.47
CA ILE A 6 7.62 -31.54 -14.53
C ILE A 6 9.07 -31.85 -14.94
N GLU A 7 9.62 -32.92 -14.41
CA GLU A 7 11.03 -33.26 -14.58
C GLU A 7 11.44 -33.47 -16.06
N GLN A 8 10.54 -34.08 -16.86
CA GLN A 8 10.78 -34.37 -18.26
C GLN A 8 11.08 -33.09 -19.07
N ASP A 9 10.38 -32.01 -18.76
CA ASP A 9 10.44 -30.75 -19.49
C ASP A 9 11.19 -29.66 -18.71
N ARG A 10 11.61 -29.99 -17.47
CA ARG A 10 12.23 -29.07 -16.53
C ARG A 10 11.40 -27.78 -16.33
N THR A 11 10.07 -27.93 -16.27
CA THR A 11 9.12 -26.83 -16.11
C THR A 11 8.48 -26.82 -14.74
N PHE A 12 8.23 -25.63 -14.21
CA PHE A 12 7.44 -25.39 -13.01
C PHE A 12 6.09 -24.80 -13.40
N TRP A 13 5.04 -25.33 -12.81
CA TRP A 13 3.67 -24.85 -12.92
C TRP A 13 3.23 -24.37 -11.55
N LEU A 14 2.86 -23.10 -11.47
CA LEU A 14 2.29 -22.47 -10.28
C LEU A 14 0.87 -22.07 -10.64
N ASP A 15 -0.10 -22.74 -10.04
CA ASP A 15 -1.53 -22.53 -10.32
C ASP A 15 -2.22 -21.87 -9.14
N THR A 16 -3.13 -20.94 -9.43
CA THR A 16 -4.14 -20.44 -8.49
C THR A 16 -5.52 -20.96 -8.91
N GLU A 17 -6.61 -20.40 -8.40
CA GLU A 17 -7.95 -20.84 -8.81
C GLU A 17 -8.18 -20.59 -10.30
N HIS A 18 -7.82 -19.40 -10.81
CA HIS A 18 -8.11 -18.99 -12.19
C HIS A 18 -6.86 -18.66 -13.02
N THR A 19 -5.65 -18.73 -12.45
CA THR A 19 -4.43 -18.36 -13.16
C THR A 19 -3.38 -19.46 -13.16
N SER A 20 -2.45 -19.42 -14.15
CA SER A 20 -1.25 -20.24 -14.18
C SER A 20 -0.03 -19.37 -14.44
N TYR A 21 1.07 -19.67 -13.75
CA TYR A 21 2.39 -19.07 -13.94
C TYR A 21 3.39 -20.19 -14.24
N LEU A 22 4.06 -20.13 -15.38
CA LEU A 22 4.96 -21.17 -15.85
C LEU A 22 6.35 -20.64 -16.07
N LEU A 23 7.35 -21.39 -15.63
CA LEU A 23 8.75 -21.13 -15.90
C LEU A 23 9.50 -22.41 -16.22
N ALA A 24 10.61 -22.30 -16.94
CA ALA A 24 11.38 -23.47 -17.38
C ALA A 24 12.88 -23.24 -17.23
N ILE A 25 13.61 -24.34 -16.99
CA ILE A 25 15.08 -24.36 -16.98
C ILE A 25 15.56 -24.80 -18.33
N VAL A 26 16.33 -23.96 -19.01
CA VAL A 26 16.76 -24.19 -20.38
C VAL A 26 18.25 -24.12 -20.58
N ASP A 27 18.70 -24.75 -21.66
CA ASP A 27 20.06 -24.77 -22.14
C ASP A 27 21.07 -25.43 -21.19
N GLN A 28 22.34 -25.51 -21.66
CA GLN A 28 23.47 -26.06 -20.89
C GLN A 28 23.85 -25.15 -19.72
N GLU A 29 23.55 -23.86 -19.84
CA GLU A 29 23.80 -22.86 -18.80
C GLU A 29 22.72 -22.82 -17.72
N ASN A 30 21.68 -23.64 -17.83
CA ASN A 30 20.58 -23.69 -16.86
C ASN A 30 19.96 -22.32 -16.59
N PHE A 31 19.65 -21.55 -17.63
CA PHE A 31 18.89 -20.32 -17.49
C PHE A 31 17.45 -20.62 -17.07
N VAL A 32 16.88 -19.75 -16.24
CA VAL A 32 15.46 -19.81 -15.88
C VAL A 32 14.70 -18.83 -16.77
N GLY A 33 13.85 -19.38 -17.64
CA GLY A 33 13.03 -18.62 -18.57
C GLY A 33 11.60 -18.51 -18.10
N HIS A 34 10.99 -17.35 -18.36
CA HIS A 34 9.55 -17.15 -18.19
C HIS A 34 8.81 -17.74 -19.39
N VAL A 35 7.79 -18.57 -19.13
CA VAL A 35 7.03 -19.26 -20.19
C VAL A 35 5.65 -18.65 -20.37
N TYR A 36 4.92 -18.42 -19.28
CA TYR A 36 3.53 -17.97 -19.33
C TYR A 36 3.09 -17.39 -17.99
N TYR A 37 2.27 -16.36 -18.03
CA TYR A 37 1.44 -15.89 -16.93
C TYR A 37 0.11 -15.39 -17.49
N GLY A 38 -1.01 -15.89 -16.98
CA GLY A 38 -2.33 -15.56 -17.49
C GLY A 38 -3.42 -16.50 -16.99
N GLN A 39 -4.48 -16.65 -17.75
CA GLN A 39 -5.58 -17.57 -17.43
C GLN A 39 -5.08 -18.98 -17.18
N LYS A 40 -5.76 -19.70 -16.27
CA LYS A 40 -5.40 -21.05 -15.87
C LYS A 40 -5.37 -22.02 -17.06
N LEU A 41 -4.24 -22.67 -17.21
CA LEU A 41 -4.04 -23.72 -18.19
C LEU A 41 -4.39 -25.10 -17.61
N GLN A 42 -4.87 -25.99 -18.46
CA GLN A 42 -5.14 -27.37 -18.06
C GLN A 42 -3.94 -28.26 -18.40
N TYR A 43 -3.31 -28.80 -17.38
CA TYR A 43 -2.28 -29.83 -17.56
C TYR A 43 -2.92 -31.21 -17.75
N THR A 44 -2.49 -31.93 -18.80
CA THR A 44 -2.80 -33.34 -19.02
C THR A 44 -1.51 -34.10 -19.33
N GLU A 45 -1.51 -35.43 -19.23
CA GLU A 45 -0.35 -36.25 -19.60
C GLU A 45 0.11 -36.09 -21.05
N ASN A 46 -0.76 -35.60 -21.91
CA ASN A 46 -0.49 -35.32 -23.32
C ASN A 46 -0.26 -33.83 -23.60
N THR A 47 -0.16 -33.00 -22.58
CA THR A 47 0.15 -31.56 -22.76
C THR A 47 1.54 -31.44 -23.39
N PRO A 48 1.68 -30.72 -24.52
CA PRO A 48 2.99 -30.47 -25.11
C PRO A 48 3.90 -29.76 -24.12
N ALA A 49 5.22 -30.00 -24.24
CA ALA A 49 6.21 -29.37 -23.37
C ALA A 49 6.12 -27.85 -23.45
N PRO A 50 5.80 -27.13 -22.33
CA PRO A 50 5.65 -25.67 -22.37
C PRO A 50 6.93 -24.93 -22.75
N VAL A 51 8.08 -25.59 -22.60
CA VAL A 51 9.40 -25.00 -22.93
C VAL A 51 9.51 -24.55 -24.39
N TYR A 52 8.76 -25.16 -25.31
CA TYR A 52 8.79 -24.76 -26.73
C TYR A 52 8.16 -23.38 -26.97
N LEU A 53 7.35 -22.88 -26.05
CA LEU A 53 6.76 -21.54 -26.11
C LEU A 53 7.77 -20.44 -25.83
N LEU A 54 8.95 -20.78 -25.30
CA LEU A 54 10.00 -19.81 -25.06
C LEU A 54 10.48 -19.17 -26.36
N ARG A 55 10.19 -17.88 -26.51
CA ARG A 55 10.52 -17.13 -27.71
C ARG A 55 11.98 -16.68 -27.69
N THR A 56 12.62 -16.80 -28.86
CA THR A 56 13.96 -16.22 -29.10
C THR A 56 13.96 -15.55 -30.47
N GLY A 57 14.58 -14.40 -30.58
CA GLY A 57 14.84 -13.70 -31.85
C GLY A 57 16.29 -13.82 -32.26
N GLU A 58 16.61 -13.24 -33.42
CA GLU A 58 17.97 -13.04 -33.88
C GLU A 58 18.34 -11.55 -33.77
N ALA A 59 19.43 -11.25 -33.06
CA ALA A 59 20.04 -9.93 -33.07
C ALA A 59 21.53 -10.09 -33.39
N PRO A 60 21.93 -9.94 -34.64
CA PRO A 60 23.24 -10.37 -35.15
C PRO A 60 24.45 -9.64 -34.54
N PHE A 61 24.21 -8.58 -33.78
CA PHE A 61 25.25 -7.79 -33.12
C PHE A 61 25.35 -8.02 -31.62
N VAL A 62 24.51 -8.91 -31.05
CA VAL A 62 24.54 -9.21 -29.63
C VAL A 62 25.52 -10.34 -29.33
N PRO A 63 26.43 -10.18 -28.35
CA PRO A 63 27.39 -11.23 -27.99
C PRO A 63 26.68 -12.47 -27.47
N SER A 64 27.21 -13.63 -27.82
CA SER A 64 26.79 -14.92 -27.30
C SER A 64 28.00 -15.70 -26.79
N GLN A 65 27.85 -16.42 -25.67
CA GLN A 65 28.85 -17.36 -25.19
C GLN A 65 28.85 -18.64 -26.03
N ASN A 66 30.00 -19.29 -26.10
CA ASN A 66 30.17 -20.66 -26.61
C ASN A 66 29.78 -20.90 -28.08
N ASN A 67 30.04 -19.95 -29.00
CA ASN A 67 29.78 -20.14 -30.43
C ASN A 67 28.39 -20.78 -30.71
N ARG A 68 27.37 -20.32 -30.04
CA ARG A 68 26.02 -20.82 -30.27
C ARG A 68 25.55 -20.56 -31.69
N GLU A 69 24.79 -21.48 -32.24
CA GLU A 69 24.07 -21.26 -33.49
C GLU A 69 23.08 -20.10 -33.41
N ARG A 70 22.58 -19.77 -32.18
CA ARG A 70 21.76 -18.62 -31.88
C ARG A 70 22.64 -17.42 -31.56
N VAL A 71 22.61 -16.43 -32.42
CA VAL A 71 23.51 -15.26 -32.37
C VAL A 71 23.14 -14.28 -31.27
N SER A 72 21.90 -14.23 -30.81
CA SER A 72 21.43 -13.26 -29.81
C SER A 72 20.45 -13.84 -28.84
N PHE A 73 20.91 -14.78 -28.06
CA PHE A 73 20.03 -15.50 -27.16
C PHE A 73 19.47 -14.64 -26.03
N LEU A 74 20.33 -13.95 -25.28
CA LEU A 74 19.90 -13.24 -24.05
C LEU A 74 19.07 -11.99 -24.33
N ASP A 75 19.30 -11.26 -25.40
CA ASP A 75 18.59 -10.01 -25.71
C ASP A 75 17.13 -10.22 -26.12
N SER A 76 16.77 -11.44 -26.51
CA SER A 76 15.41 -11.79 -26.93
C SER A 76 14.76 -12.87 -26.07
N PHE A 77 15.54 -13.51 -25.20
CA PHE A 77 15.06 -14.62 -24.37
C PHE A 77 14.27 -14.09 -23.16
N PRO A 78 13.04 -14.58 -22.89
CA PRO A 78 12.29 -14.19 -21.72
C PRO A 78 12.95 -14.75 -20.45
N MET A 79 13.56 -13.87 -19.66
CA MET A 79 14.30 -14.22 -18.45
C MET A 79 13.45 -14.04 -17.20
N GLU A 80 13.50 -14.98 -16.29
CA GLU A 80 12.84 -14.88 -15.00
C GLU A 80 13.54 -13.91 -14.03
N TYR A 81 14.88 -13.86 -14.06
CA TYR A 81 15.67 -12.98 -13.21
C TYR A 81 16.99 -12.57 -13.88
N PRO A 82 16.97 -11.64 -14.82
CA PRO A 82 18.14 -11.28 -15.63
C PRO A 82 19.17 -10.47 -14.83
N GLY A 83 20.45 -10.89 -14.95
CA GLY A 83 21.61 -10.10 -14.53
C GLY A 83 22.05 -9.12 -15.63
N ASN A 84 22.84 -8.12 -15.24
CA ASN A 84 23.43 -7.18 -16.20
C ASN A 84 24.78 -7.64 -16.76
N GLY A 85 25.19 -7.07 -17.87
CA GLY A 85 26.57 -7.13 -18.39
C GLY A 85 26.93 -8.37 -19.24
N LEU A 86 25.95 -9.19 -19.66
CA LEU A 86 26.19 -10.45 -20.38
C LEU A 86 25.47 -10.58 -21.73
N GLY A 87 24.83 -9.52 -22.23
CA GLY A 87 24.20 -9.54 -23.55
C GLY A 87 22.67 -9.46 -23.53
N ASP A 88 22.02 -9.40 -22.37
CA ASP A 88 20.66 -8.85 -22.23
C ASP A 88 20.80 -7.35 -21.96
N TYR A 89 20.34 -6.53 -22.88
CA TYR A 89 20.42 -5.05 -22.80
C TYR A 89 19.11 -4.40 -22.32
N ARG A 90 18.08 -5.22 -22.09
CA ARG A 90 16.85 -4.78 -21.43
C ARG A 90 17.14 -4.55 -19.93
N GLU A 91 16.16 -4.02 -19.22
CA GLU A 91 16.29 -3.77 -17.79
C GLU A 91 16.66 -5.04 -17.01
N SER A 92 17.75 -4.96 -16.23
CA SER A 92 18.18 -6.08 -15.38
C SER A 92 17.41 -6.13 -14.06
N ALA A 93 17.16 -7.33 -13.53
CA ALA A 93 16.61 -7.53 -12.21
C ALA A 93 17.65 -7.36 -11.10
N ILE A 94 18.93 -7.65 -11.41
CA ILE A 94 20.02 -7.56 -10.44
C ILE A 94 21.27 -6.93 -11.07
N SER A 95 21.93 -6.08 -10.31
CA SER A 95 23.27 -5.55 -10.62
C SER A 95 24.12 -5.54 -9.37
N VAL A 96 25.36 -6.00 -9.52
CA VAL A 96 26.33 -5.98 -8.43
C VAL A 96 27.67 -5.42 -8.90
N ARG A 97 28.51 -5.07 -7.95
CA ARG A 97 29.92 -4.77 -8.15
C ARG A 97 30.75 -5.63 -7.22
N THR A 98 31.65 -6.40 -7.76
CA THR A 98 32.62 -7.19 -6.95
C THR A 98 33.64 -6.28 -6.29
N ALA A 99 34.43 -6.79 -5.35
CA ALA A 99 35.52 -6.04 -4.72
C ALA A 99 36.58 -5.56 -5.75
N GLN A 100 36.72 -6.23 -6.90
CA GLN A 100 37.57 -5.83 -8.00
C GLN A 100 36.93 -4.81 -8.98
N GLY A 101 35.64 -4.51 -8.77
CA GLY A 101 34.89 -3.55 -9.61
C GLY A 101 34.20 -4.16 -10.83
N HIS A 102 34.21 -5.49 -11.01
CA HIS A 102 33.48 -6.15 -12.10
C HIS A 102 31.97 -6.11 -11.83
N VAL A 103 31.17 -6.02 -12.92
CA VAL A 103 29.72 -5.80 -12.82
C VAL A 103 28.86 -6.88 -13.52
N GLY A 104 29.44 -7.82 -14.23
CA GLY A 104 28.66 -8.87 -14.92
C GLY A 104 28.09 -9.90 -13.93
N VAL A 105 26.81 -10.28 -14.11
CA VAL A 105 26.10 -11.28 -13.28
C VAL A 105 25.44 -12.32 -14.17
N GLN A 106 25.75 -13.58 -13.94
CA GLN A 106 25.11 -14.73 -14.61
C GLN A 106 24.59 -15.73 -13.59
N LEU A 107 23.38 -15.51 -13.12
CA LEU A 107 22.70 -16.47 -12.24
C LEU A 107 22.21 -17.69 -13.05
N GLN A 108 22.58 -18.87 -12.58
CA GLN A 108 22.22 -20.15 -13.18
C GLN A 108 21.47 -20.98 -12.16
N TYR A 109 20.46 -21.72 -12.59
CA TYR A 109 19.74 -22.66 -11.72
C TYR A 109 20.69 -23.75 -11.19
N VAL A 110 20.56 -24.00 -9.88
CA VAL A 110 21.29 -25.04 -9.14
C VAL A 110 20.35 -26.15 -8.68
N SER A 111 19.28 -25.76 -7.96
CA SER A 111 18.30 -26.69 -7.40
C SER A 111 17.02 -25.94 -7.05
N HIS A 112 16.00 -26.66 -6.58
CA HIS A 112 14.77 -26.06 -6.08
C HIS A 112 14.21 -26.81 -4.89
N GLU A 113 13.35 -26.15 -4.15
CA GLU A 113 12.52 -26.73 -3.11
C GLU A 113 11.06 -26.32 -3.33
N ILE A 114 10.11 -27.22 -3.06
CA ILE A 114 8.68 -26.92 -2.99
C ILE A 114 8.23 -27.26 -1.57
N VAL A 115 7.80 -26.24 -0.84
CA VAL A 115 7.43 -26.35 0.60
C VAL A 115 6.02 -25.88 0.82
N LYS A 116 5.39 -26.36 1.92
CA LYS A 116 4.04 -25.97 2.35
C LYS A 116 4.03 -24.76 3.30
N GLU A 117 5.15 -24.11 3.43
CA GLU A 117 5.32 -22.95 4.30
C GLU A 117 5.82 -21.78 3.50
N LYS A 118 5.42 -20.59 3.87
CA LYS A 118 5.98 -19.34 3.32
C LYS A 118 7.14 -18.87 4.20
N PRO A 119 8.37 -18.78 3.66
CA PRO A 119 9.50 -18.26 4.41
C PRO A 119 9.29 -16.80 4.83
N ALA A 120 9.59 -16.46 6.09
CA ALA A 120 9.63 -15.08 6.54
C ALA A 120 10.81 -14.34 5.91
N LEU A 121 10.60 -13.06 5.59
CA LEU A 121 11.66 -12.17 5.11
C LEU A 121 12.28 -11.41 6.30
N PRO A 122 13.55 -11.62 6.64
CA PRO A 122 14.15 -11.02 7.82
C PRO A 122 14.06 -9.49 7.83
N GLY A 123 13.40 -8.92 8.85
CA GLY A 123 13.27 -7.48 9.05
C GLY A 123 12.30 -6.77 8.11
N LEU A 124 11.61 -7.49 7.24
CA LEU A 124 10.67 -6.95 6.25
C LEU A 124 9.25 -7.45 6.50
N PRO A 125 8.24 -6.61 6.27
CA PRO A 125 6.86 -7.08 6.17
C PRO A 125 6.70 -7.99 4.97
N SER A 126 5.86 -9.00 5.11
CA SER A 126 5.50 -9.92 4.01
C SER A 126 4.12 -10.51 4.26
N THR A 127 3.49 -10.94 3.21
CA THR A 127 2.23 -11.69 3.32
C THR A 127 2.44 -13.02 4.03
N PHE A 128 1.40 -13.56 4.64
CA PHE A 128 1.42 -14.81 5.42
C PHE A 128 0.23 -15.70 5.05
N PRO A 129 0.35 -17.03 5.16
CA PRO A 129 -0.71 -17.96 4.72
C PRO A 129 -1.98 -17.94 5.59
N GLY A 130 -1.95 -17.34 6.80
CA GLY A 130 -3.07 -17.41 7.73
C GLY A 130 -3.26 -18.84 8.26
N ASP A 131 -4.51 -19.33 8.24
CA ASP A 131 -4.87 -20.70 8.64
C ASP A 131 -4.88 -21.67 7.44
N GLU A 132 -4.55 -21.20 6.24
CA GLU A 132 -4.57 -21.94 4.99
C GLU A 132 -3.20 -22.49 4.62
N ASP A 133 -3.17 -23.63 3.91
CA ASP A 133 -1.94 -24.15 3.32
C ASP A 133 -1.58 -23.33 2.08
N CYS A 134 -0.35 -22.84 1.99
CA CYS A 134 0.19 -22.27 0.77
C CYS A 134 1.33 -23.12 0.22
N ASP A 135 1.50 -23.12 -1.10
CA ASP A 135 2.67 -23.74 -1.75
C ASP A 135 3.71 -22.65 -2.04
N THR A 136 4.96 -22.92 -1.71
CA THR A 136 6.09 -22.04 -2.02
C THR A 136 7.15 -22.78 -2.83
N LEU A 137 7.52 -22.22 -3.98
CA LEU A 137 8.68 -22.62 -4.77
C LEU A 137 9.86 -21.73 -4.40
N ILE A 138 10.98 -22.35 -4.07
CA ILE A 138 12.27 -21.68 -3.88
C ILE A 138 13.22 -22.19 -4.97
N LEU A 139 13.62 -21.30 -5.88
CA LEU A 139 14.64 -21.59 -6.89
C LEU A 139 15.99 -21.10 -6.41
N HIS A 140 16.93 -22.02 -6.24
CA HIS A 140 18.31 -21.71 -5.88
C HIS A 140 19.12 -21.45 -7.13
N LEU A 141 19.58 -20.21 -7.29
CA LEU A 141 20.46 -19.78 -8.37
C LEU A 141 21.83 -19.41 -7.84
N ALA A 142 22.85 -19.54 -8.68
CA ALA A 142 24.20 -19.09 -8.35
C ALA A 142 24.97 -18.58 -9.56
N ASP A 143 25.82 -17.59 -9.31
CA ASP A 143 26.95 -17.24 -10.16
C ASP A 143 28.24 -17.66 -9.43
N PRO A 144 28.81 -18.83 -9.77
CA PRO A 144 29.99 -19.37 -9.07
C PRO A 144 31.27 -18.57 -9.34
N VAL A 145 31.29 -17.73 -10.40
CA VAL A 145 32.47 -16.94 -10.77
C VAL A 145 32.65 -15.75 -9.82
N ILE A 146 31.56 -15.08 -9.51
CA ILE A 146 31.59 -13.93 -8.59
C ILE A 146 31.21 -14.30 -7.15
N GLY A 147 30.74 -15.54 -6.92
CA GLY A 147 30.32 -16.03 -5.61
C GLY A 147 29.02 -15.41 -5.11
N LEU A 148 28.08 -15.12 -6.00
CA LEU A 148 26.73 -14.67 -5.66
C LEU A 148 25.74 -15.82 -5.75
N ALA A 149 24.95 -16.04 -4.71
CA ALA A 149 23.77 -16.90 -4.74
C ALA A 149 22.49 -16.08 -4.57
N ALA A 150 21.40 -16.56 -5.18
CA ALA A 150 20.10 -15.95 -5.09
C ALA A 150 19.02 -17.02 -4.96
N ASP A 151 18.17 -16.88 -3.95
CA ASP A 151 16.95 -17.67 -3.80
C ASP A 151 15.77 -16.86 -4.31
N LEU A 152 15.13 -17.30 -5.39
CA LEU A 152 13.90 -16.71 -5.89
C LEU A 152 12.73 -17.44 -5.23
N ILE A 153 11.90 -16.71 -4.51
CA ILE A 153 10.81 -17.25 -3.72
C ILE A 153 9.48 -16.86 -4.37
N TYR A 154 8.66 -17.87 -4.65
CA TYR A 154 7.31 -17.74 -5.22
C TYR A 154 6.33 -18.43 -4.30
N THR A 155 5.34 -17.72 -3.79
CA THR A 155 4.26 -18.30 -2.99
C THR A 155 2.93 -18.09 -3.70
N THR A 156 2.13 -19.16 -3.81
CA THR A 156 0.79 -19.12 -4.40
C THR A 156 -0.26 -19.00 -3.31
N PHE A 157 -1.21 -18.08 -3.51
CA PHE A 157 -2.43 -17.94 -2.74
C PHE A 157 -3.58 -18.27 -3.70
N GLU A 158 -4.08 -19.52 -3.57
CA GLU A 158 -4.96 -20.11 -4.58
C GLU A 158 -6.29 -19.36 -4.67
N GLU A 159 -6.93 -19.08 -3.54
CA GLU A 159 -8.26 -18.46 -3.47
C GLU A 159 -8.27 -16.98 -3.87
N GLU A 160 -7.15 -16.27 -3.67
CA GLU A 160 -7.00 -14.84 -3.99
C GLU A 160 -6.49 -14.57 -5.41
N ASP A 161 -6.16 -15.62 -6.19
CA ASP A 161 -5.50 -15.49 -7.52
C ASP A 161 -4.24 -14.61 -7.48
N VAL A 162 -3.40 -14.85 -6.46
CA VAL A 162 -2.19 -14.08 -6.21
C VAL A 162 -0.95 -14.97 -6.16
N ILE A 163 0.13 -14.48 -6.73
CA ILE A 163 1.48 -15.04 -6.58
C ILE A 163 2.37 -13.95 -5.98
N THR A 164 3.04 -14.25 -4.87
CA THR A 164 4.01 -13.31 -4.30
C THR A 164 5.42 -13.67 -4.70
N ARG A 165 6.28 -12.65 -4.83
CA ARG A 165 7.68 -12.80 -5.20
C ARG A 165 8.59 -12.02 -4.26
N SER A 166 9.69 -12.67 -3.86
CA SER A 166 10.81 -12.04 -3.17
C SER A 166 12.12 -12.73 -3.54
N VAL A 167 13.23 -12.10 -3.16
CA VAL A 167 14.57 -12.60 -3.46
C VAL A 167 15.44 -12.49 -2.21
N ILE A 168 16.19 -13.56 -1.92
CA ILE A 168 17.24 -13.53 -0.90
C ILE A 168 18.59 -13.71 -1.60
N LEU A 169 19.46 -12.71 -1.46
CA LEU A 169 20.82 -12.73 -1.97
C LEU A 169 21.78 -13.18 -0.89
N LYS A 170 22.82 -13.96 -1.28
CA LYS A 170 23.85 -14.43 -0.38
C LYS A 170 25.23 -14.30 -1.02
N ASN A 171 26.17 -13.74 -0.29
CA ASN A 171 27.57 -13.70 -0.69
C ASN A 171 28.28 -14.98 -0.26
N THR A 172 28.68 -15.82 -1.22
CA THR A 172 29.48 -17.05 -1.02
C THR A 172 30.95 -16.85 -1.40
N ALA A 173 31.31 -15.63 -1.88
CA ALA A 173 32.70 -15.27 -2.19
C ALA A 173 33.53 -15.01 -0.93
N GLY A 174 34.86 -15.05 -1.06
CA GLY A 174 35.79 -14.69 0.02
C GLY A 174 35.99 -13.18 0.22
N GLN A 175 35.28 -12.35 -0.51
CA GLN A 175 35.36 -10.86 -0.49
C GLN A 175 33.98 -10.23 -0.57
N PRO A 176 33.82 -8.95 -0.17
CA PRO A 176 32.54 -8.25 -0.24
C PRO A 176 31.98 -8.15 -1.65
N ILE A 177 30.67 -8.26 -1.75
CA ILE A 177 29.88 -7.96 -2.96
C ILE A 177 29.01 -6.73 -2.66
N TYR A 178 28.98 -5.77 -3.57
CA TYR A 178 28.15 -4.57 -3.47
C TYR A 178 26.96 -4.73 -4.40
N VAL A 179 25.76 -4.91 -3.86
CA VAL A 179 24.50 -4.95 -4.61
C VAL A 179 24.11 -3.51 -4.93
N THR A 180 24.10 -3.15 -6.21
CA THR A 180 23.76 -1.79 -6.67
C THR A 180 22.34 -1.71 -7.21
N LYS A 181 21.69 -2.84 -7.43
CA LYS A 181 20.30 -2.96 -7.85
C LYS A 181 19.76 -4.34 -7.46
N VAL A 182 18.56 -4.38 -6.91
CA VAL A 182 17.81 -5.61 -6.64
C VAL A 182 16.33 -5.37 -6.89
N MET A 183 15.78 -6.02 -7.91
CA MET A 183 14.36 -6.11 -8.15
C MET A 183 13.82 -7.35 -7.48
N SER A 184 12.67 -7.25 -6.85
CA SER A 184 12.02 -8.39 -6.20
C SER A 184 11.23 -9.25 -7.18
N ALA A 185 10.75 -8.62 -8.26
CA ALA A 185 10.03 -9.28 -9.33
C ALA A 185 10.53 -8.83 -10.70
N CYS A 186 10.53 -9.76 -11.66
CA CYS A 186 10.69 -9.52 -13.08
C CYS A 186 9.68 -10.42 -13.80
N LEU A 187 9.03 -9.89 -14.83
CA LEU A 187 8.04 -10.61 -15.63
C LEU A 187 8.23 -10.20 -17.10
N ASP A 188 8.55 -11.18 -17.95
CA ASP A 188 8.68 -10.98 -19.39
C ASP A 188 7.45 -11.54 -20.12
N LEU A 189 6.70 -10.67 -20.81
CA LEU A 189 5.52 -11.03 -21.59
C LEU A 189 5.77 -10.85 -23.08
N ASP A 190 5.24 -11.75 -23.89
CA ASP A 190 5.16 -11.58 -25.35
C ASP A 190 3.92 -10.74 -25.67
N CYS A 191 4.09 -9.66 -26.44
CA CYS A 191 3.00 -8.79 -26.85
C CYS A 191 2.96 -8.60 -28.37
N THR A 192 3.41 -9.60 -29.13
CA THR A 192 3.34 -9.56 -30.59
C THR A 192 1.88 -9.39 -31.05
N ASP A 193 1.64 -8.36 -31.84
CA ASP A 193 0.31 -7.99 -32.37
C ASP A 193 -0.69 -7.49 -31.30
N GLU A 194 -0.31 -7.39 -30.03
CA GLU A 194 -1.12 -6.88 -28.94
C GLU A 194 -0.63 -5.50 -28.47
N LYS A 195 -1.56 -4.70 -27.95
CA LYS A 195 -1.24 -3.39 -27.38
C LYS A 195 -1.62 -3.37 -25.93
N TYR A 196 -0.73 -2.78 -25.14
CA TYR A 196 -0.93 -2.62 -23.71
C TYR A 196 -0.84 -1.15 -23.28
N ASP A 197 -1.56 -0.86 -22.22
CA ASP A 197 -1.45 0.38 -21.46
C ASP A 197 -0.83 0.07 -20.10
N ILE A 198 -0.23 1.08 -19.48
CA ILE A 198 0.17 1.04 -18.08
C ILE A 198 -0.76 1.92 -17.24
N LEU A 199 -1.10 1.42 -16.05
CA LEU A 199 -1.83 2.14 -15.03
C LEU A 199 -0.93 2.34 -13.81
N THR A 200 -0.83 3.59 -13.36
CA THR A 200 -0.10 3.99 -12.15
C THR A 200 -0.93 4.98 -11.34
N LEU A 201 -0.55 5.20 -10.09
CA LEU A 201 -1.21 6.14 -9.20
C LEU A 201 -0.25 7.28 -8.85
N HIS A 202 -0.66 8.49 -9.15
CA HIS A 202 0.12 9.72 -8.96
C HIS A 202 -0.59 10.69 -8.03
N GLY A 203 0.12 11.68 -7.54
CA GLY A 203 -0.49 12.71 -6.73
C GLY A 203 0.45 13.75 -6.18
N SER A 204 0.03 14.32 -5.08
CA SER A 204 0.79 15.22 -4.24
C SER A 204 0.20 15.19 -2.83
N TRP A 205 0.79 15.88 -1.89
CA TRP A 205 0.13 16.17 -0.62
C TRP A 205 -1.29 16.72 -0.87
N ALA A 206 -2.27 16.18 -0.16
CA ALA A 206 -3.70 16.50 -0.26
C ALA A 206 -4.37 16.17 -1.62
N ARG A 207 -3.71 15.39 -2.49
CA ARG A 207 -4.25 14.88 -3.76
C ARG A 207 -3.62 13.54 -4.12
N GLU A 208 -3.61 12.60 -3.21
CA GLU A 208 -2.93 11.32 -3.33
C GLU A 208 -3.66 10.35 -4.27
N ARG A 209 -2.92 9.42 -4.85
CA ARG A 209 -3.38 8.20 -5.56
C ARG A 209 -4.40 8.43 -6.68
N GLN A 210 -4.19 9.43 -7.50
CA GLN A 210 -5.02 9.62 -8.71
C GLN A 210 -4.56 8.67 -9.82
N MET A 211 -5.51 7.96 -10.42
CA MET A 211 -5.24 7.00 -11.48
C MET A 211 -4.80 7.69 -12.76
N GLU A 212 -3.70 7.20 -13.36
CA GLU A 212 -3.22 7.62 -14.66
C GLU A 212 -2.98 6.39 -15.54
N ARG A 213 -3.71 6.32 -16.66
CA ARG A 213 -3.56 5.27 -17.68
C ARG A 213 -2.96 5.86 -18.93
N ARG A 214 -1.90 5.24 -19.44
CA ARG A 214 -1.19 5.66 -20.63
C ARG A 214 -0.72 4.49 -21.47
N SER A 215 -0.70 4.64 -22.80
CA SER A 215 -0.24 3.58 -23.70
C SER A 215 1.23 3.29 -23.53
N LEU A 216 1.59 2.01 -23.52
CA LEU A 216 2.98 1.56 -23.47
C LEU A 216 3.67 1.83 -24.81
N MET A 217 4.82 2.47 -24.77
CA MET A 217 5.64 2.82 -25.92
C MET A 217 7.01 2.15 -25.83
N HIS A 218 7.70 1.99 -26.95
CA HIS A 218 9.06 1.45 -26.95
C HIS A 218 9.99 2.21 -25.99
N GLY A 219 10.81 1.46 -25.27
CA GLY A 219 11.65 1.94 -24.21
C GLY A 219 11.01 1.78 -22.83
N LYS A 220 11.55 2.50 -21.84
CA LYS A 220 11.18 2.33 -20.43
C LYS A 220 10.17 3.36 -19.99
N GLN A 221 9.14 2.94 -19.30
CA GLN A 221 8.18 3.78 -18.60
C GLN A 221 8.11 3.32 -17.15
N SER A 222 8.23 4.25 -16.22
CA SER A 222 8.42 3.92 -14.82
C SER A 222 7.60 4.81 -13.90
N VAL A 223 7.39 4.29 -12.68
CA VAL A 223 6.92 4.99 -11.50
C VAL A 223 7.87 4.66 -10.36
N GLY A 224 8.21 5.64 -9.51
CA GLY A 224 9.16 5.39 -8.42
C GLY A 224 9.34 6.57 -7.49
N SER A 225 9.93 6.31 -6.32
CA SER A 225 10.25 7.31 -5.32
C SER A 225 11.72 7.20 -4.89
N VAL A 226 12.35 8.34 -4.70
CA VAL A 226 13.68 8.50 -4.11
C VAL A 226 13.65 9.41 -2.87
N ARG A 227 12.48 9.50 -2.23
CA ARG A 227 12.19 10.45 -1.14
C ARG A 227 12.43 9.88 0.26
N GLY A 228 12.86 8.62 0.35
CA GLY A 228 12.99 7.88 1.61
C GLY A 228 11.66 7.25 2.07
N GLU A 229 10.62 7.43 1.28
CA GLU A 229 9.28 6.90 1.50
C GLU A 229 8.61 6.53 0.17
N SER A 230 7.51 5.76 0.20
CA SER A 230 6.70 5.43 -0.98
C SER A 230 6.12 6.69 -1.65
N SER A 231 5.73 7.69 -0.88
CA SER A 231 5.44 9.09 -1.22
C SER A 231 4.01 9.43 -1.70
N HIS A 232 3.63 10.70 -1.51
CA HIS A 232 2.38 11.25 -2.05
C HIS A 232 2.35 11.30 -3.58
N GLN A 233 3.53 11.46 -4.20
CA GLN A 233 3.66 11.74 -5.63
C GLN A 233 3.53 10.49 -6.46
N GLU A 234 4.03 9.37 -5.94
CA GLU A 234 4.11 8.12 -6.66
C GLU A 234 3.75 6.96 -5.72
N HIS A 235 2.94 6.04 -6.20
CA HIS A 235 2.51 4.89 -5.41
C HIS A 235 3.27 3.62 -5.83
N PRO A 236 3.64 2.72 -4.90
CA PRO A 236 4.43 1.52 -5.20
C PRO A 236 3.62 0.42 -5.91
N PHE A 237 2.98 0.81 -7.01
CA PHE A 237 2.08 -0.01 -7.83
C PHE A 237 2.25 0.29 -9.31
N ILE A 238 2.18 -0.75 -10.14
CA ILE A 238 2.06 -0.67 -11.58
C ILE A 238 1.16 -1.80 -12.08
N ALA A 239 0.28 -1.51 -13.03
CA ALA A 239 -0.43 -2.55 -13.77
C ALA A 239 -0.24 -2.38 -15.27
N LEU A 240 -0.15 -3.51 -15.97
CA LEU A 240 -0.20 -3.62 -17.41
C LEU A 240 -1.60 -4.08 -17.80
N LEU A 241 -2.25 -3.39 -18.74
CA LEU A 241 -3.60 -3.64 -19.17
C LEU A 241 -3.64 -3.88 -20.67
N SER A 242 -4.41 -4.85 -21.16
CA SER A 242 -4.75 -4.87 -22.58
C SER A 242 -5.40 -3.54 -22.96
N ALA A 243 -5.13 -3.03 -24.16
CA ALA A 243 -5.55 -1.66 -24.54
C ALA A 243 -7.09 -1.47 -24.52
N ASP A 244 -7.83 -2.56 -24.67
CA ASP A 244 -9.30 -2.61 -24.60
C ASP A 244 -9.82 -2.94 -23.19
N ALA A 245 -8.96 -3.16 -22.22
CA ALA A 245 -9.38 -3.45 -20.85
C ALA A 245 -10.19 -2.30 -20.26
N THR A 246 -11.25 -2.68 -19.55
CA THR A 246 -12.19 -1.80 -18.88
C THR A 246 -12.20 -2.04 -17.37
N GLN A 247 -13.18 -1.47 -16.69
CA GLN A 247 -13.42 -1.79 -15.28
C GLN A 247 -13.75 -3.28 -15.07
N ASP A 248 -14.46 -3.93 -15.99
CA ASP A 248 -15.06 -5.25 -15.79
C ASP A 248 -14.69 -6.27 -16.89
N ALA A 249 -13.73 -5.97 -17.74
CA ALA A 249 -13.32 -6.86 -18.82
C ALA A 249 -11.91 -6.52 -19.29
N GLY A 250 -11.23 -7.49 -19.91
CA GLY A 250 -9.88 -7.38 -20.44
C GLY A 250 -8.81 -7.83 -19.45
N GLU A 251 -7.61 -8.01 -19.96
CA GLU A 251 -6.49 -8.53 -19.18
C GLU A 251 -5.80 -7.43 -18.36
N VAL A 252 -5.47 -7.75 -17.13
CA VAL A 252 -4.74 -6.88 -16.20
C VAL A 252 -3.68 -7.69 -15.47
N TYR A 253 -2.43 -7.25 -15.53
CA TYR A 253 -1.30 -7.78 -14.76
C TYR A 253 -0.89 -6.73 -13.73
N GLY A 254 -1.15 -6.96 -12.45
CA GLY A 254 -0.83 -6.05 -11.37
C GLY A 254 0.43 -6.45 -10.62
N MET A 255 1.25 -5.47 -10.24
CA MET A 255 2.36 -5.61 -9.29
C MET A 255 2.24 -4.55 -8.20
N HIS A 256 2.28 -4.96 -6.94
CA HIS A 256 2.20 -4.07 -5.78
C HIS A 256 3.28 -4.41 -4.77
N PHE A 257 4.03 -3.41 -4.30
CA PHE A 257 5.24 -3.60 -3.52
C PHE A 257 4.99 -3.49 -2.02
N VAL A 258 5.33 -4.53 -1.27
CA VAL A 258 5.21 -4.55 0.21
C VAL A 258 6.42 -3.84 0.82
N TYR A 259 6.50 -2.54 0.59
CA TYR A 259 7.64 -1.73 1.02
C TYR A 259 7.27 -0.26 1.13
N SER A 260 7.80 0.42 2.16
CA SER A 260 7.45 1.82 2.47
C SER A 260 8.58 2.82 2.16
N GLY A 261 9.68 2.36 1.55
CA GLY A 261 10.83 3.17 1.19
C GLY A 261 10.92 3.48 -0.30
N ASN A 262 12.12 3.83 -0.74
CA ASN A 262 12.41 4.11 -2.15
C ASN A 262 12.15 2.89 -3.03
N PHE A 263 11.32 3.05 -4.06
CA PHE A 263 10.96 1.97 -4.96
C PHE A 263 11.06 2.39 -6.43
N LEU A 264 11.22 1.41 -7.29
CA LEU A 264 11.11 1.56 -8.73
C LEU A 264 10.23 0.42 -9.28
N ALA A 265 9.20 0.80 -10.02
CA ALA A 265 8.43 -0.10 -10.87
C ALA A 265 8.46 0.39 -12.30
N GLN A 266 8.63 -0.51 -13.26
CA GLN A 266 8.74 -0.09 -14.66
C GLN A 266 8.28 -1.19 -15.61
N ALA A 267 7.87 -0.76 -16.82
CA ALA A 267 7.62 -1.59 -17.98
C ALA A 267 8.47 -1.12 -19.15
N GLU A 268 9.19 -2.05 -19.79
CA GLU A 268 10.02 -1.81 -20.97
C GLU A 268 9.49 -2.59 -22.15
N LEU A 269 9.05 -1.88 -23.19
CA LEU A 269 8.73 -2.51 -24.49
C LEU A 269 10.00 -2.59 -25.33
N SER A 270 10.42 -3.81 -25.64
CA SER A 270 11.66 -4.09 -26.36
C SER A 270 11.52 -3.99 -27.88
N GLN A 271 12.66 -4.06 -28.58
CA GLN A 271 12.74 -4.09 -30.06
C GLN A 271 12.05 -5.31 -30.70
N PHE A 272 11.74 -6.35 -29.91
CA PHE A 272 11.10 -7.60 -30.36
C PHE A 272 9.64 -7.71 -29.91
N ASP A 273 9.02 -6.58 -29.57
CA ASP A 273 7.64 -6.55 -29.07
C ASP A 273 7.45 -7.50 -27.86
N SER A 274 8.41 -7.49 -26.93
CA SER A 274 8.27 -8.12 -25.63
C SER A 274 8.28 -7.07 -24.54
N ILE A 275 7.48 -7.27 -23.50
CA ILE A 275 7.36 -6.37 -22.36
C ILE A 275 8.11 -7.01 -21.19
N ARG A 276 9.01 -6.24 -20.58
CA ARG A 276 9.61 -6.59 -19.28
C ARG A 276 9.07 -5.66 -18.21
N MET A 277 8.37 -6.24 -17.23
CA MET A 277 7.99 -5.53 -16.01
C MET A 277 8.96 -5.87 -14.90
N THR A 278 9.41 -4.87 -14.13
CA THR A 278 10.25 -5.07 -12.94
C THR A 278 9.76 -4.19 -11.79
N MET A 279 9.89 -4.69 -10.55
CA MET A 279 9.58 -3.94 -9.34
C MET A 279 10.55 -4.32 -8.22
N GLY A 280 11.06 -3.30 -7.52
CA GLY A 280 11.98 -3.49 -6.39
C GLY A 280 12.46 -2.19 -5.76
N ILE A 281 13.53 -2.27 -4.96
CA ILE A 281 14.17 -1.10 -4.36
C ILE A 281 14.75 -0.21 -5.45
N HIS A 282 14.53 1.11 -5.34
CA HIS A 282 15.07 2.09 -6.29
C HIS A 282 16.60 2.09 -6.26
N PRO A 283 17.29 1.91 -7.40
CA PRO A 283 18.75 1.81 -7.44
C PRO A 283 19.48 3.14 -7.22
N GLU A 284 18.79 4.28 -7.33
CA GLU A 284 19.40 5.58 -7.08
C GLU A 284 19.77 5.74 -5.62
N ASN A 285 21.04 6.04 -5.34
CA ASN A 285 21.62 6.14 -4.01
C ASN A 285 21.54 4.84 -3.18
N PHE A 286 21.34 3.69 -3.84
CA PHE A 286 21.31 2.38 -3.20
C PHE A 286 22.58 1.60 -3.50
N VAL A 287 23.30 1.20 -2.45
CA VAL A 287 24.39 0.23 -2.51
C VAL A 287 24.34 -0.58 -1.22
N TRP A 288 24.08 -1.86 -1.34
CA TRP A 288 24.04 -2.77 -0.19
C TRP A 288 25.29 -3.66 -0.20
N LYS A 289 26.11 -3.55 0.82
CA LYS A 289 27.32 -4.35 0.98
C LYS A 289 27.00 -5.67 1.65
N LEU A 290 27.31 -6.76 0.98
CA LEU A 290 27.27 -8.11 1.55
C LEU A 290 28.70 -8.57 1.86
N GLU A 291 29.02 -8.74 3.14
CA GLU A 291 30.26 -9.40 3.56
C GLU A 291 30.19 -10.90 3.29
N GLN A 292 31.32 -11.59 3.40
CA GLN A 292 31.36 -13.04 3.22
C GLN A 292 30.35 -13.76 4.14
N GLY A 293 29.48 -14.57 3.56
CA GLY A 293 28.46 -15.34 4.26
C GLY A 293 27.21 -14.56 4.66
N GLU A 294 27.19 -13.23 4.46
CA GLU A 294 25.99 -12.42 4.70
C GLU A 294 24.93 -12.67 3.63
N SER A 295 23.67 -12.51 4.04
CA SER A 295 22.50 -12.54 3.16
C SER A 295 21.64 -11.30 3.36
N SER A 296 20.89 -10.94 2.34
CA SER A 296 19.92 -9.83 2.39
C SER A 296 18.67 -10.21 1.62
N ALA A 297 17.51 -9.92 2.20
CA ALA A 297 16.22 -10.12 1.55
C ALA A 297 15.79 -8.84 0.84
N ALA A 298 15.24 -8.96 -0.38
CA ALA A 298 14.50 -7.90 -1.05
C ALA A 298 13.03 -7.93 -0.58
N PRO A 299 12.35 -6.77 -0.49
CA PRO A 299 10.94 -6.72 -0.11
C PRO A 299 10.05 -7.51 -1.08
N GLU A 300 8.88 -7.91 -0.63
CA GLU A 300 7.95 -8.73 -1.41
C GLU A 300 7.17 -7.91 -2.44
N VAL A 301 6.88 -8.51 -3.60
CA VAL A 301 5.93 -8.03 -4.60
C VAL A 301 4.72 -8.96 -4.62
N VAL A 302 3.52 -8.39 -4.54
CA VAL A 302 2.26 -9.10 -4.70
C VAL A 302 1.82 -8.96 -6.16
N MET A 303 1.75 -10.08 -6.87
CA MET A 303 1.39 -10.13 -8.29
C MET A 303 0.02 -10.76 -8.47
N THR A 304 -0.79 -10.20 -9.35
CA THR A 304 -2.09 -10.79 -9.73
C THR A 304 -2.34 -10.63 -11.22
N TYR A 305 -3.08 -11.57 -11.79
CA TYR A 305 -3.65 -11.51 -13.13
C TYR A 305 -5.17 -11.54 -13.03
N SER A 306 -5.83 -10.74 -13.85
CA SER A 306 -7.28 -10.76 -13.98
C SER A 306 -7.68 -10.69 -15.46
N SER A 307 -8.64 -11.51 -15.89
CA SER A 307 -9.34 -11.39 -17.17
C SER A 307 -10.66 -10.59 -17.06
N GLU A 308 -11.02 -10.20 -15.83
CA GLU A 308 -12.21 -9.44 -15.48
C GLU A 308 -11.94 -7.94 -15.29
N GLY A 309 -10.92 -7.43 -15.98
CA GLY A 309 -10.53 -6.02 -15.90
C GLY A 309 -10.02 -5.60 -14.52
N LEU A 310 -10.18 -4.31 -14.22
CA LEU A 310 -9.72 -3.73 -12.96
C LEU A 310 -10.51 -4.25 -11.75
N SER A 311 -11.79 -4.62 -11.91
CA SER A 311 -12.61 -5.13 -10.81
C SER A 311 -12.05 -6.45 -10.26
N GLY A 312 -11.66 -7.39 -11.14
CA GLY A 312 -11.02 -8.64 -10.70
C GLY A 312 -9.71 -8.38 -9.96
N MET A 313 -8.81 -7.57 -10.52
CA MET A 313 -7.57 -7.17 -9.85
C MET A 313 -7.84 -6.53 -8.47
N THR A 314 -8.84 -5.65 -8.37
CA THR A 314 -9.22 -5.01 -7.12
C THR A 314 -9.66 -6.01 -6.07
N HIS A 315 -10.50 -6.98 -6.43
CA HIS A 315 -10.98 -8.02 -5.51
C HIS A 315 -9.82 -8.90 -5.03
N HIS A 316 -8.91 -9.31 -5.92
CA HIS A 316 -7.73 -10.09 -5.55
C HIS A 316 -6.86 -9.37 -4.51
N TYR A 317 -6.55 -8.08 -4.72
CA TYR A 317 -5.78 -7.30 -3.74
C TYR A 317 -6.52 -7.08 -2.44
N HIS A 318 -7.84 -6.81 -2.48
CA HIS A 318 -8.63 -6.60 -1.25
C HIS A 318 -8.66 -7.84 -0.38
N ASP A 319 -8.92 -9.01 -0.97
CA ASP A 319 -8.95 -10.27 -0.24
C ASP A 319 -7.54 -10.65 0.24
N MET A 320 -6.54 -10.52 -0.61
CA MET A 320 -5.15 -10.77 -0.25
C MET A 320 -4.69 -9.94 0.97
N TYR A 321 -4.97 -8.64 0.98
CA TYR A 321 -4.53 -7.79 2.10
C TYR A 321 -5.36 -7.99 3.35
N ARG A 322 -6.65 -8.23 3.21
CA ARG A 322 -7.55 -8.52 4.32
C ARG A 322 -7.17 -9.83 5.02
N ASN A 323 -6.89 -10.88 4.24
CA ASN A 323 -6.68 -12.23 4.77
C ASN A 323 -5.21 -12.51 5.12
N HIS A 324 -4.27 -11.96 4.34
CA HIS A 324 -2.88 -12.40 4.32
C HIS A 324 -1.82 -11.30 4.54
N LEU A 325 -2.21 -10.08 4.87
CA LEU A 325 -1.26 -8.99 5.16
C LEU A 325 -1.55 -8.27 6.47
N ILE A 326 -2.79 -7.82 6.67
CA ILE A 326 -3.18 -7.06 7.86
C ILE A 326 -3.19 -7.98 9.07
N ARG A 327 -2.49 -7.57 10.15
CA ARG A 327 -2.35 -8.33 11.38
C ARG A 327 -3.15 -7.75 12.55
N GLY A 328 -3.16 -8.48 13.66
CA GLY A 328 -3.73 -8.03 14.92
C GLY A 328 -5.25 -8.12 14.98
N GLU A 329 -5.81 -7.79 16.14
CA GLU A 329 -7.23 -7.95 16.41
C GLU A 329 -8.12 -7.04 15.56
N TYR A 330 -7.58 -5.89 15.13
CA TYR A 330 -8.31 -4.94 14.31
C TYR A 330 -8.37 -5.31 12.82
N ARG A 331 -7.73 -6.38 12.37
CA ARG A 331 -8.00 -6.95 11.04
C ARG A 331 -9.50 -7.18 10.85
N ASP A 332 -10.14 -7.83 11.83
CA ASP A 332 -11.54 -8.25 11.75
C ASP A 332 -12.48 -7.45 12.67
N LYS A 333 -11.94 -6.60 13.54
CA LYS A 333 -12.69 -5.86 14.54
C LYS A 333 -13.14 -4.48 14.01
N LYS A 334 -14.37 -4.11 14.33
CA LYS A 334 -14.89 -2.78 14.05
C LYS A 334 -14.04 -1.71 14.73
N ARG A 335 -13.71 -0.64 14.02
CA ARG A 335 -13.01 0.53 14.58
C ARG A 335 -13.97 1.36 15.43
N PRO A 336 -13.52 1.95 16.54
CA PRO A 336 -14.32 2.91 17.27
C PRO A 336 -14.50 4.19 16.43
N ILE A 337 -15.67 4.81 16.51
CA ILE A 337 -15.89 6.13 15.91
C ILE A 337 -15.09 7.15 16.74
N LEU A 338 -14.11 7.78 16.12
CA LEU A 338 -13.24 8.73 16.81
C LEU A 338 -13.59 10.20 16.50
N ILE A 339 -13.15 11.10 17.37
CA ILE A 339 -13.02 12.53 17.10
C ILE A 339 -11.57 12.93 17.38
N ASN A 340 -10.93 13.55 16.38
CA ASN A 340 -9.59 14.10 16.49
C ASN A 340 -9.68 15.61 16.70
N ASN A 341 -8.84 16.17 17.60
CA ASN A 341 -8.88 17.59 17.92
C ASN A 341 -8.05 18.48 16.97
N TRP A 342 -7.32 17.93 16.01
CA TRP A 342 -6.39 18.75 15.22
C TRP A 342 -7.07 19.92 14.54
N GLU A 343 -8.05 19.72 13.68
CA GLU A 343 -8.76 20.83 13.03
C GLU A 343 -9.68 21.64 13.98
N ALA A 344 -10.01 21.08 15.14
CA ALA A 344 -10.80 21.80 16.12
C ALA A 344 -10.00 22.89 16.86
N THR A 345 -8.72 22.64 17.14
CA THR A 345 -7.94 23.45 18.06
C THR A 345 -6.50 23.75 17.61
N TYR A 346 -5.96 22.94 16.67
CA TYR A 346 -4.53 22.91 16.37
C TYR A 346 -3.72 22.84 17.67
N PHE A 347 -2.69 23.66 17.84
CA PHE A 347 -1.87 23.70 19.05
C PHE A 347 -2.52 24.40 20.26
N ASP A 348 -3.65 25.12 20.06
CA ASP A 348 -4.34 25.88 21.13
C ASP A 348 -5.36 25.01 21.87
N PHE A 349 -4.89 24.06 22.65
CA PHE A 349 -5.74 23.24 23.51
C PHE A 349 -5.18 23.07 24.92
N ASN A 350 -6.06 22.68 25.83
CA ASN A 350 -5.78 22.28 27.19
C ASN A 350 -6.81 21.24 27.65
N THR A 351 -6.64 20.72 28.87
CA THR A 351 -7.57 19.74 29.47
C THR A 351 -9.03 20.17 29.37
N GLU A 352 -9.35 21.43 29.68
CA GLU A 352 -10.73 21.93 29.68
C GLU A 352 -11.36 21.88 28.29
N LYS A 353 -10.62 22.32 27.25
CA LYS A 353 -11.10 22.30 25.85
C LYS A 353 -11.32 20.88 25.37
N LEU A 354 -10.36 19.96 25.64
CA LEU A 354 -10.48 18.55 25.24
C LEU A 354 -11.65 17.87 25.93
N LEU A 355 -11.87 18.10 27.21
CA LEU A 355 -13.00 17.54 27.94
C LEU A 355 -14.34 18.07 27.45
N LYS A 356 -14.44 19.36 27.06
CA LYS A 356 -15.65 19.90 26.43
C LYS A 356 -15.98 19.21 25.10
N ILE A 357 -14.96 18.92 24.29
CA ILE A 357 -15.12 18.15 23.05
C ILE A 357 -15.61 16.73 23.39
N ALA A 358 -14.95 16.04 24.32
CA ALA A 358 -15.28 14.69 24.73
C ALA A 358 -16.70 14.58 25.30
N GLU A 359 -17.11 15.53 26.18
CA GLU A 359 -18.47 15.56 26.76
C GLU A 359 -19.58 15.72 25.71
N GLN A 360 -19.34 16.52 24.66
CA GLN A 360 -20.29 16.63 23.56
C GLN A 360 -20.27 15.38 22.67
N ALA A 361 -19.09 14.89 22.34
CA ALA A 361 -18.89 13.73 21.49
C ALA A 361 -19.54 12.45 22.07
N SER A 362 -19.32 12.19 23.37
CA SER A 362 -19.88 11.01 24.04
C SER A 362 -21.42 10.96 24.02
N LYS A 363 -22.08 12.13 24.16
CA LYS A 363 -23.54 12.26 24.09
C LYS A 363 -24.12 11.97 22.70
N LEU A 364 -23.29 12.06 21.67
CA LEU A 364 -23.68 11.92 20.26
C LEU A 364 -23.27 10.57 19.67
N GLY A 365 -22.72 9.67 20.49
CA GLY A 365 -22.35 8.31 20.08
C GLY A 365 -20.94 8.17 19.51
N ILE A 366 -20.08 9.17 19.70
CA ILE A 366 -18.65 9.07 19.36
C ILE A 366 -17.93 8.34 20.49
N GLU A 367 -17.03 7.41 20.13
CA GLU A 367 -16.52 6.37 21.02
C GLU A 367 -15.08 6.63 21.51
N MET A 368 -14.32 7.52 20.85
CA MET A 368 -12.92 7.77 21.15
C MET A 368 -12.57 9.25 20.95
N LEU A 369 -11.79 9.81 21.87
CA LEU A 369 -11.10 11.09 21.69
C LEU A 369 -9.64 10.82 21.31
N VAL A 370 -9.17 11.40 20.22
CA VAL A 370 -7.76 11.39 19.81
C VAL A 370 -7.15 12.76 20.03
N MET A 371 -6.13 12.83 20.87
CA MET A 371 -5.32 14.04 21.10
C MET A 371 -4.18 14.08 20.11
N ASP A 372 -4.21 15.02 19.18
CA ASP A 372 -3.23 15.23 18.12
C ASP A 372 -2.01 16.04 18.59
N ASP A 373 -1.17 16.53 17.67
CA ASP A 373 0.09 17.26 17.93
C ASP A 373 -0.05 18.42 18.93
N GLY A 374 0.96 18.61 19.79
CA GLY A 374 1.05 19.75 20.69
C GLY A 374 0.89 19.45 22.18
N TRP A 375 0.81 18.18 22.60
CA TRP A 375 0.60 17.77 24.00
C TRP A 375 1.90 17.69 24.83
N PHE A 376 3.09 17.75 24.21
CA PHE A 376 4.40 17.49 24.81
C PHE A 376 5.32 18.70 24.76
N GLY A 377 6.37 18.70 25.62
CA GLY A 377 7.42 19.70 25.64
C GLY A 377 6.90 21.14 25.71
N HIS A 378 7.43 22.00 24.85
CA HIS A 378 7.00 23.39 24.65
C HIS A 378 6.30 23.57 23.30
N ARG A 379 5.71 22.51 22.77
CA ARG A 379 5.08 22.44 21.45
C ARG A 379 3.80 23.27 21.34
N ASN A 380 3.96 24.57 21.11
CA ASN A 380 2.85 25.51 20.86
C ASN A 380 2.70 25.88 19.38
N ASP A 381 3.63 25.43 18.57
CA ASP A 381 3.65 25.46 17.11
C ASP A 381 4.60 24.33 16.62
N ASP A 382 4.83 24.23 15.33
CA ASP A 382 5.63 23.16 14.72
C ASP A 382 7.16 23.38 14.77
N SER A 383 7.64 24.40 15.49
CA SER A 383 9.07 24.77 15.49
C SER A 383 9.90 24.08 16.58
N THR A 384 9.27 23.44 17.57
CA THR A 384 9.97 22.95 18.77
C THR A 384 9.60 21.52 19.16
N SER A 385 10.40 20.93 20.04
CA SER A 385 10.11 19.80 20.93
C SER A 385 9.92 18.43 20.31
N LEU A 386 9.95 18.24 18.99
CA LEU A 386 9.97 16.87 18.44
C LEU A 386 11.20 16.13 18.95
N GLY A 387 10.98 14.93 19.48
CA GLY A 387 11.96 14.13 20.21
C GLY A 387 11.78 14.16 21.72
N ASP A 388 11.17 15.22 22.28
CA ASP A 388 10.97 15.41 23.72
C ASP A 388 9.57 14.93 24.15
N TRP A 389 9.32 13.64 24.15
CA TRP A 389 8.01 13.04 24.43
C TRP A 389 7.62 13.10 25.91
N LYS A 390 7.65 14.32 26.50
CA LYS A 390 7.30 14.60 27.89
C LYS A 390 6.04 15.46 27.93
N VAL A 391 5.03 15.04 28.69
CA VAL A 391 3.74 15.73 28.81
C VAL A 391 3.92 17.20 29.21
N ASN A 392 3.26 18.09 28.50
CA ASN A 392 3.18 19.50 28.85
C ASN A 392 2.14 19.71 29.99
N GLU A 393 2.61 19.78 31.23
CA GLU A 393 1.73 19.93 32.38
C GLU A 393 1.03 21.31 32.48
N GLN A 394 1.49 22.30 31.73
CA GLN A 394 0.78 23.59 31.64
C GLN A 394 -0.50 23.46 30.81
N LYS A 395 -0.44 22.69 29.72
CA LYS A 395 -1.63 22.35 28.90
C LYS A 395 -2.50 21.30 29.58
N LEU A 396 -1.87 20.31 30.20
CA LEU A 396 -2.51 19.13 30.80
C LEU A 396 -2.21 19.05 32.31
N PRO A 397 -2.80 19.94 33.13
CA PRO A 397 -2.61 19.92 34.58
C PRO A 397 -3.01 18.58 35.20
N GLY A 398 -2.13 17.97 35.98
CA GLY A 398 -2.31 16.64 36.54
C GLY A 398 -1.86 15.52 35.60
N GLY A 399 -1.25 15.88 34.48
CA GLY A 399 -0.65 14.95 33.51
C GLY A 399 -1.65 14.21 32.64
N LEU A 400 -1.11 13.37 31.77
CA LEU A 400 -1.88 12.61 30.79
C LEU A 400 -2.87 11.64 31.46
N LYS A 401 -2.48 10.97 32.54
CA LYS A 401 -3.30 10.02 33.27
C LYS A 401 -4.63 10.68 33.72
N SER A 402 -4.55 11.89 34.28
CA SER A 402 -5.75 12.60 34.76
C SER A 402 -6.73 12.92 33.64
N LEU A 403 -6.23 13.33 32.45
CA LEU A 403 -7.08 13.58 31.29
C LEU A 403 -7.73 12.28 30.80
N VAL A 404 -6.96 11.22 30.65
CA VAL A 404 -7.43 9.93 30.14
C VAL A 404 -8.50 9.32 31.06
N GLU A 405 -8.30 9.37 32.39
CA GLU A 405 -9.29 8.89 33.37
C GLU A 405 -10.61 9.66 33.25
N GLN A 406 -10.56 10.98 33.03
CA GLN A 406 -11.78 11.78 32.82
C GLN A 406 -12.50 11.45 31.51
N VAL A 407 -11.74 11.24 30.42
CA VAL A 407 -12.32 10.80 29.13
C VAL A 407 -12.93 9.40 29.27
N ASN A 408 -12.23 8.47 29.91
CA ASN A 408 -12.75 7.11 30.15
C ASN A 408 -14.00 7.12 31.03
N ALA A 409 -14.12 8.05 32.00
CA ALA A 409 -15.32 8.22 32.82
C ALA A 409 -16.56 8.66 32.01
N LEU A 410 -16.37 9.24 30.81
CA LEU A 410 -17.44 9.53 29.85
C LEU A 410 -17.84 8.31 29.01
N GLY A 411 -17.20 7.15 29.21
CA GLY A 411 -17.39 5.95 28.40
C GLY A 411 -16.62 5.95 27.07
N MET A 412 -15.70 6.89 26.88
CA MET A 412 -14.90 7.01 25.68
C MET A 412 -13.50 6.41 25.85
N LYS A 413 -12.96 5.87 24.76
CA LYS A 413 -11.56 5.49 24.61
C LYS A 413 -10.68 6.73 24.39
N PHE A 414 -9.37 6.56 24.54
CA PHE A 414 -8.41 7.64 24.31
C PHE A 414 -7.31 7.20 23.34
N GLY A 415 -6.98 8.10 22.41
CA GLY A 415 -5.89 7.98 21.46
C GLY A 415 -4.94 9.16 21.51
N ILE A 416 -3.72 8.95 21.03
CA ILE A 416 -2.64 9.94 21.06
C ILE A 416 -1.83 9.93 19.77
N TRP A 417 -1.32 11.09 19.39
CA TRP A 417 -0.45 11.31 18.23
C TRP A 417 1.03 11.30 18.63
N PHE A 418 1.87 10.72 17.76
CA PHE A 418 3.33 10.78 17.82
C PHE A 418 3.94 10.99 16.44
N GLU A 419 5.11 11.64 16.38
CA GLU A 419 5.99 11.71 15.20
C GLU A 419 7.42 11.30 15.61
N PRO A 420 7.65 10.03 15.95
CA PRO A 420 8.87 9.61 16.64
C PRO A 420 10.08 9.40 15.72
N GLU A 421 9.92 9.61 14.44
CA GLU A 421 10.97 9.56 13.43
C GLU A 421 11.68 10.91 13.24
N MET A 422 11.17 11.97 13.87
CA MET A 422 11.59 13.36 13.63
C MET A 422 12.17 13.99 14.90
N ILE A 423 12.98 15.03 14.69
CA ILE A 423 13.59 15.80 15.78
C ILE A 423 13.61 17.30 15.43
N SER A 424 13.19 18.15 16.36
CA SER A 424 13.30 19.60 16.20
C SER A 424 14.71 20.08 16.56
N PRO A 425 15.30 21.04 15.82
CA PRO A 425 16.51 21.71 16.25
C PRO A 425 16.39 22.34 17.65
N ASP A 426 15.20 22.85 17.98
CA ASP A 426 14.86 23.32 19.31
C ASP A 426 14.14 22.23 20.11
N SER A 427 14.88 21.20 20.48
CA SER A 427 14.50 20.14 21.41
C SER A 427 15.64 19.84 22.38
N ASP A 428 15.34 19.27 23.54
CA ASP A 428 16.34 18.81 24.46
C ASP A 428 17.15 17.66 23.88
N LEU A 429 16.46 16.74 23.18
CA LEU A 429 17.09 15.62 22.50
C LEU A 429 18.15 16.07 21.48
N TYR A 430 17.84 17.07 20.64
CA TYR A 430 18.82 17.57 19.66
C TYR A 430 20.00 18.27 20.30
N ARG A 431 19.79 18.98 21.44
CA ARG A 431 20.88 19.59 22.22
C ARG A 431 21.81 18.55 22.81
N GLU A 432 21.26 17.41 23.25
CA GLU A 432 22.04 16.30 23.84
C GLU A 432 22.71 15.45 22.75
N HIS A 433 22.03 15.18 21.66
CA HIS A 433 22.43 14.27 20.58
C HIS A 433 22.25 14.87 19.18
N PRO A 434 22.97 15.93 18.80
CA PRO A 434 22.83 16.51 17.47
C PRO A 434 23.28 15.57 16.34
N ASP A 435 24.09 14.58 16.67
CA ASP A 435 24.60 13.53 15.78
C ASP A 435 23.57 12.42 15.49
N TRP A 436 22.41 12.44 16.14
CA TRP A 436 21.33 11.47 15.88
C TRP A 436 20.45 11.86 14.69
N ALA A 437 20.57 13.09 14.21
CA ALA A 437 19.91 13.48 12.98
C ALA A 437 20.68 13.02 11.75
N ILE A 438 19.96 12.59 10.70
CA ILE A 438 20.56 12.35 9.38
C ILE A 438 21.16 13.67 8.88
N ALA A 439 22.46 13.70 8.62
CA ALA A 439 23.18 14.89 8.19
C ALA A 439 24.51 14.56 7.49
N ILE A 440 24.93 15.44 6.60
CA ILE A 440 26.27 15.41 6.00
C ILE A 440 27.19 16.29 6.88
N PRO A 441 28.25 15.75 7.48
CA PRO A 441 29.14 16.51 8.33
C PRO A 441 29.67 17.80 7.66
N GLY A 442 29.53 18.93 8.35
CA GLY A 442 29.97 20.24 7.84
C GLY A 442 29.01 20.95 6.89
N ARG A 443 27.87 20.35 6.54
CA ARG A 443 26.79 20.98 5.81
C ARG A 443 25.68 21.40 6.77
N ALA A 444 25.09 22.57 6.55
CA ALA A 444 23.86 22.95 7.24
C ALA A 444 22.73 22.01 6.80
N GLY A 445 21.98 21.49 7.77
CA GLY A 445 20.84 20.60 7.50
C GLY A 445 19.68 21.36 6.87
N SER A 446 18.93 20.67 6.01
CA SER A 446 17.73 21.20 5.38
C SER A 446 16.53 20.96 6.29
N LEU A 447 15.75 22.00 6.58
CA LEU A 447 14.53 21.91 7.35
C LEU A 447 13.31 21.76 6.43
N CYS A 448 12.38 20.92 6.84
CA CYS A 448 11.01 20.89 6.35
C CYS A 448 10.10 20.81 7.57
N ARG A 449 9.08 21.66 7.67
CA ARG A 449 8.25 21.83 8.87
C ARG A 449 9.08 22.03 10.16
N ASN A 450 10.18 22.78 10.06
CA ASN A 450 11.09 23.07 11.17
C ASN A 450 11.72 21.83 11.86
N GLN A 451 11.84 20.71 11.17
CA GLN A 451 12.33 19.45 11.75
C GLN A 451 13.39 18.76 10.88
N TYR A 452 14.23 17.96 11.51
CA TYR A 452 15.16 17.00 10.93
C TYR A 452 14.62 15.58 11.08
N VAL A 453 15.28 14.63 10.41
CA VAL A 453 14.99 13.19 10.47
C VAL A 453 15.98 12.53 11.42
N LEU A 454 15.51 11.70 12.34
CA LEU A 454 16.34 10.84 13.16
C LEU A 454 16.98 9.72 12.34
N ASP A 455 18.23 9.40 12.63
CA ASP A 455 18.95 8.30 11.98
C ASP A 455 18.52 6.94 12.57
N LEU A 456 17.40 6.41 12.06
CA LEU A 456 16.88 5.10 12.48
C LEU A 456 17.73 3.91 11.99
N SER A 457 18.80 4.13 11.24
CA SER A 457 19.79 3.08 11.00
C SER A 457 20.55 2.69 12.26
N ARG A 458 20.59 3.58 13.26
CA ARG A 458 21.28 3.43 14.55
C ARG A 458 20.38 2.78 15.59
N LYS A 459 20.91 1.77 16.26
CA LYS A 459 20.15 1.03 17.29
C LYS A 459 19.77 1.90 18.49
N GLU A 460 20.72 2.71 19.00
CA GLU A 460 20.48 3.57 20.14
C GLU A 460 19.39 4.63 19.89
N VAL A 461 19.26 5.12 18.65
CA VAL A 461 18.20 6.04 18.25
C VAL A 461 16.84 5.34 18.27
N ARG A 462 16.78 4.13 17.72
CA ARG A 462 15.56 3.30 17.76
C ARG A 462 15.17 2.94 19.20
N ASP A 463 16.12 2.55 20.03
CA ASP A 463 15.86 2.23 21.44
C ASP A 463 15.28 3.43 22.19
N HIS A 464 15.86 4.62 22.03
CA HIS A 464 15.35 5.85 22.64
C HIS A 464 13.94 6.21 22.15
N ALA A 465 13.69 6.13 20.85
CA ALA A 465 12.38 6.40 20.27
C ALA A 465 11.31 5.43 20.81
N PHE A 466 11.63 4.14 20.86
CA PHE A 466 10.75 3.12 21.42
C PHE A 466 10.46 3.34 22.90
N GLU A 467 11.52 3.50 23.72
CA GLU A 467 11.39 3.67 25.18
C GLU A 467 10.58 4.92 25.53
N SER A 468 10.77 6.01 24.79
CA SER A 468 10.04 7.25 24.99
C SER A 468 8.55 7.11 24.68
N VAL A 469 8.19 6.48 23.57
CA VAL A 469 6.79 6.22 23.20
C VAL A 469 6.16 5.23 24.18
N ALA A 470 6.83 4.12 24.49
CA ALA A 470 6.34 3.10 25.42
C ALA A 470 6.09 3.67 26.83
N ALA A 471 6.99 4.55 27.34
CA ALA A 471 6.80 5.20 28.62
C ALA A 471 5.51 6.03 28.68
N VAL A 472 5.17 6.74 27.60
CA VAL A 472 3.91 7.48 27.52
C VAL A 472 2.71 6.52 27.50
N LEU A 473 2.76 5.48 26.70
CA LEU A 473 1.67 4.50 26.61
C LEU A 473 1.43 3.76 27.94
N HIS A 474 2.48 3.44 28.70
CA HIS A 474 2.35 2.85 30.04
C HIS A 474 1.80 3.81 31.09
N SER A 475 1.86 5.14 30.85
CA SER A 475 1.46 6.15 31.84
C SER A 475 -0.06 6.28 32.00
N ALA A 476 -0.85 5.86 31.00
CA ALA A 476 -2.31 5.99 30.98
C ALA A 476 -2.96 4.93 30.10
N ASN A 477 -4.30 4.79 30.18
CA ASN A 477 -5.06 3.85 29.34
C ASN A 477 -5.25 4.40 27.91
N ILE A 478 -4.24 4.22 27.07
CA ILE A 478 -4.22 4.66 25.66
C ILE A 478 -4.43 3.45 24.77
N GLU A 479 -5.46 3.50 23.92
CA GLU A 479 -5.88 2.37 23.08
C GLU A 479 -5.65 2.61 21.58
N TYR A 480 -5.18 3.81 21.20
CA TYR A 480 -4.92 4.19 19.80
C TYR A 480 -3.70 5.09 19.72
N VAL A 481 -2.89 4.86 18.69
CA VAL A 481 -1.77 5.73 18.31
C VAL A 481 -1.89 6.13 16.85
N LYS A 482 -1.84 7.45 16.58
CA LYS A 482 -1.56 8.00 15.26
C LYS A 482 -0.06 8.23 15.15
N TRP A 483 0.59 7.40 14.34
CA TRP A 483 2.04 7.49 14.06
C TRP A 483 2.27 8.28 12.80
N ASP A 484 2.85 9.45 12.93
CA ASP A 484 3.04 10.40 11.85
C ASP A 484 4.50 10.54 11.41
N MET A 485 4.69 11.04 10.18
CA MET A 485 5.98 11.42 9.59
C MET A 485 5.74 12.56 8.60
N ASN A 486 6.16 13.78 8.93
CA ASN A 486 5.75 14.96 8.17
C ASN A 486 6.86 15.59 7.32
N ARG A 487 7.83 14.78 6.89
CA ARG A 487 8.82 15.24 5.91
C ARG A 487 9.50 14.07 5.20
N GLN A 488 9.99 14.35 4.01
CA GLN A 488 10.80 13.43 3.23
C GLN A 488 12.26 13.46 3.69
N LEU A 489 13.01 12.38 3.44
CA LEU A 489 14.42 12.29 3.79
C LEU A 489 15.27 13.14 2.85
N SER A 490 16.21 13.86 3.42
CA SER A 490 17.24 14.64 2.73
C SER A 490 18.55 14.60 3.50
N ASP A 491 19.58 15.28 3.01
CA ASP A 491 20.89 15.40 3.66
C ASP A 491 21.53 14.05 4.03
N LEU A 492 21.49 13.11 3.08
CA LEU A 492 21.82 11.71 3.25
C LEU A 492 23.24 11.48 3.73
N GLY A 493 23.38 11.29 5.03
CA GLY A 493 24.61 10.94 5.69
C GLY A 493 24.34 10.42 7.10
N SER A 494 24.93 9.29 7.44
CA SER A 494 24.94 8.73 8.80
C SER A 494 26.38 8.76 9.32
N VAL A 495 26.56 9.29 10.52
CA VAL A 495 27.89 9.29 11.16
C VAL A 495 28.31 7.90 11.63
N GLU A 496 27.37 6.98 11.75
CA GLU A 496 27.59 5.60 12.17
C GLU A 496 28.02 4.70 10.99
N LEU A 497 27.50 4.94 9.80
CA LEU A 497 27.79 4.13 8.63
C LEU A 497 29.16 4.45 8.03
N SER A 498 29.97 3.41 7.79
CA SER A 498 31.23 3.55 7.04
C SER A 498 30.99 4.07 5.62
N ALA A 499 32.04 4.62 5.00
CA ALA A 499 31.93 5.25 3.67
C ALA A 499 31.37 4.30 2.59
N ASP A 500 31.64 3.01 2.68
CA ASP A 500 31.18 1.97 1.75
C ASP A 500 29.80 1.40 2.08
N ARG A 501 29.17 1.88 3.20
CA ARG A 501 27.81 1.53 3.60
C ARG A 501 26.84 2.73 3.58
N GLN A 502 27.28 3.93 3.22
CA GLN A 502 26.38 5.10 3.17
C GLN A 502 25.20 4.91 2.21
N GLY A 503 25.36 4.14 1.13
CA GLY A 503 24.28 3.79 0.21
C GLY A 503 23.22 2.84 0.80
N GLU A 504 23.41 2.33 2.02
CA GLU A 504 22.44 1.50 2.73
C GLU A 504 21.44 2.35 3.55
N LEU A 505 21.69 3.65 3.74
CA LEU A 505 20.98 4.49 4.71
C LEU A 505 19.45 4.48 4.50
N TYR A 506 18.96 4.67 3.29
CA TYR A 506 17.52 4.67 3.02
C TYR A 506 16.85 3.36 3.41
N HIS A 507 17.45 2.24 3.02
CA HIS A 507 16.87 0.94 3.33
C HIS A 507 16.97 0.62 4.82
N ARG A 508 18.11 0.92 5.46
CA ARG A 508 18.30 0.76 6.91
C ARG A 508 17.33 1.60 7.74
N TYR A 509 17.03 2.81 7.26
CA TYR A 509 16.03 3.68 7.89
C TYR A 509 14.66 3.00 7.92
N VAL A 510 14.20 2.48 6.77
CA VAL A 510 12.91 1.81 6.66
C VAL A 510 12.85 0.54 7.52
N LEU A 511 13.93 -0.27 7.52
CA LEU A 511 14.04 -1.42 8.44
C LEU A 511 13.95 -0.98 9.91
N GLY A 512 14.52 0.18 10.25
CA GLY A 512 14.41 0.76 11.58
C GLY A 512 12.99 1.16 11.95
N VAL A 513 12.22 1.73 11.02
CA VAL A 513 10.79 2.02 11.22
C VAL A 513 9.99 0.74 11.47
N TYR A 514 10.22 -0.28 10.66
CA TYR A 514 9.56 -1.58 10.82
C TYR A 514 9.87 -2.24 12.17
N GLU A 515 11.15 -2.21 12.60
CA GLU A 515 11.54 -2.70 13.92
C GLU A 515 10.82 -1.95 15.06
N LEU A 516 10.69 -0.63 14.96
CA LEU A 516 9.99 0.18 15.96
C LEU A 516 8.51 -0.20 16.06
N GLN A 517 7.84 -0.32 14.93
CA GLN A 517 6.42 -0.68 14.91
C GLN A 517 6.18 -2.13 15.35
N GLU A 518 7.06 -3.06 14.98
CA GLU A 518 6.99 -4.45 15.47
C GLU A 518 7.15 -4.52 17.00
N ARG A 519 8.14 -3.82 17.56
CA ARG A 519 8.34 -3.72 19.02
C ARG A 519 7.13 -3.11 19.71
N LEU A 520 6.55 -2.06 19.13
CA LEU A 520 5.38 -1.39 19.69
C LEU A 520 4.17 -2.33 19.77
N LEU A 521 3.90 -3.07 18.69
CA LEU A 521 2.79 -4.01 18.65
C LEU A 521 3.02 -5.26 19.51
N ALA A 522 4.28 -5.68 19.69
CA ALA A 522 4.62 -6.77 20.60
C ALA A 522 4.41 -6.37 22.08
N GLU A 523 4.75 -5.12 22.45
CA GLU A 523 4.56 -4.59 23.81
C GLU A 523 3.07 -4.25 24.08
N PHE A 524 2.35 -3.74 23.07
CA PHE A 524 0.95 -3.30 23.15
C PHE A 524 0.07 -4.02 22.12
N PRO A 525 -0.23 -5.33 22.27
CA PRO A 525 -0.89 -6.12 21.23
C PRO A 525 -2.36 -5.72 20.97
N HIS A 526 -2.99 -4.95 21.86
CA HIS A 526 -4.35 -4.43 21.71
C HIS A 526 -4.41 -3.00 21.17
N LEU A 527 -3.28 -2.41 20.86
CA LEU A 527 -3.18 -1.05 20.36
C LEU A 527 -3.73 -0.97 18.93
N LEU A 528 -4.62 -0.02 18.68
CA LEU A 528 -5.00 0.35 17.32
C LEU A 528 -3.96 1.36 16.81
N LEU A 529 -3.08 0.91 15.93
CA LEU A 529 -2.09 1.76 15.28
C LEU A 529 -2.66 2.29 13.96
N GLU A 530 -2.61 3.60 13.75
CA GLU A 530 -2.86 4.26 12.48
C GLU A 530 -1.61 4.97 12.01
N ASN A 531 -1.06 4.60 10.86
CA ASN A 531 0.02 5.34 10.25
C ASN A 531 -0.50 6.60 9.54
N CYS A 532 0.28 7.66 9.63
CA CYS A 532 0.15 8.91 8.89
C CYS A 532 1.53 9.30 8.36
N SER A 533 1.59 10.00 7.26
CA SER A 533 2.83 10.57 6.75
C SER A 533 2.51 11.84 5.98
N GLY A 534 2.17 12.92 6.72
CA GLY A 534 1.60 14.11 6.14
C GLY A 534 0.39 13.75 5.26
N GLY A 535 -0.56 13.02 5.81
CA GLY A 535 -1.59 12.34 5.03
C GLY A 535 -1.16 10.94 4.59
N GLY A 536 -1.39 10.59 3.34
CA GLY A 536 -1.24 9.25 2.80
C GLY A 536 0.06 8.93 2.06
N ALA A 537 1.20 9.58 2.38
CA ALA A 537 2.45 9.31 1.67
C ALA A 537 2.92 7.87 1.80
N ARG A 538 2.75 7.26 2.97
CA ARG A 538 3.06 5.84 3.21
C ARG A 538 1.81 4.99 3.36
N PHE A 539 0.77 5.32 2.61
CA PHE A 539 -0.37 4.41 2.46
C PHE A 539 0.03 3.28 1.51
N ASP A 540 0.74 2.30 2.02
CA ASP A 540 1.34 1.22 1.25
C ASP A 540 1.21 -0.14 1.98
N PRO A 541 1.42 -1.28 1.29
CA PRO A 541 1.28 -2.59 1.92
C PRO A 541 2.30 -2.86 3.01
N GLY A 542 3.47 -2.20 2.98
CA GLY A 542 4.50 -2.33 4.03
C GLY A 542 3.99 -1.81 5.37
N MET A 543 3.37 -0.62 5.38
CA MET A 543 2.76 -0.06 6.60
C MET A 543 1.48 -0.79 7.00
N LEU A 544 0.68 -1.31 6.06
CA LEU A 544 -0.52 -2.08 6.38
C LEU A 544 -0.23 -3.37 7.16
N TYR A 545 0.95 -3.93 7.03
CA TYR A 545 1.37 -5.09 7.82
C TYR A 545 1.40 -4.81 9.33
N TYR A 546 1.67 -3.55 9.71
CA TYR A 546 1.72 -3.10 11.10
C TYR A 546 0.45 -2.36 11.55
N SER A 547 -0.18 -1.62 10.63
CA SER A 547 -1.34 -0.78 10.91
C SER A 547 -2.56 -1.27 10.15
N PRO A 548 -3.64 -1.68 10.81
CA PRO A 548 -4.85 -2.16 10.14
C PRO A 548 -5.59 -1.05 9.39
N GLN A 549 -5.18 0.19 9.58
CA GLN A 549 -5.68 1.38 8.90
C GLN A 549 -4.57 2.43 8.79
N ILE A 550 -4.68 3.28 7.74
CA ILE A 550 -3.74 4.36 7.47
C ILE A 550 -4.55 5.63 7.15
N TRP A 551 -4.06 6.77 7.60
CA TRP A 551 -4.64 8.07 7.27
C TRP A 551 -4.57 8.30 5.75
N CYS A 552 -5.73 8.46 5.12
CA CYS A 552 -5.83 8.43 3.65
C CYS A 552 -5.27 9.70 2.99
N SER A 553 -5.55 10.85 3.59
CA SER A 553 -5.13 12.19 3.12
C SER A 553 -5.43 13.24 4.17
N ASP A 554 -4.59 14.28 4.24
CA ASP A 554 -4.87 15.48 5.03
C ASP A 554 -6.00 16.34 4.43
N ASP A 555 -6.34 16.12 3.17
CA ASP A 555 -7.54 16.73 2.59
C ASP A 555 -8.79 15.96 3.01
N MET A 556 -9.65 16.60 3.79
CA MET A 556 -10.92 16.05 4.25
C MET A 556 -12.12 16.64 3.53
N ASP A 557 -11.93 17.44 2.49
CA ASP A 557 -13.04 17.87 1.65
C ASP A 557 -13.70 16.65 0.98
N ALA A 558 -14.99 16.47 1.20
CA ALA A 558 -15.70 15.28 0.74
C ALA A 558 -15.66 15.10 -0.79
N ILE A 559 -15.52 16.18 -1.57
CA ILE A 559 -15.49 16.11 -3.03
C ILE A 559 -14.10 15.76 -3.55
N GLU A 560 -13.03 16.30 -2.93
CA GLU A 560 -11.67 15.87 -3.23
C GLU A 560 -11.43 14.43 -2.77
N ARG A 561 -12.00 14.01 -1.64
CA ARG A 561 -11.95 12.63 -1.16
C ARG A 561 -12.57 11.63 -2.13
N LEU A 562 -13.54 11.99 -2.97
CA LEU A 562 -14.05 11.09 -4.02
C LEU A 562 -12.91 10.61 -4.93
N LYS A 563 -12.00 11.50 -5.32
CA LYS A 563 -10.86 11.18 -6.18
C LYS A 563 -9.79 10.37 -5.45
N ILE A 564 -9.43 10.81 -4.23
CA ILE A 564 -8.38 10.19 -3.40
C ILE A 564 -8.79 8.78 -2.96
N GLN A 565 -10.05 8.63 -2.55
CA GLN A 565 -10.58 7.34 -2.11
C GLN A 565 -10.78 6.37 -3.28
N GLU A 566 -11.17 6.85 -4.47
CA GLU A 566 -11.29 6.00 -5.66
C GLU A 566 -9.96 5.29 -5.99
N GLY A 567 -8.86 6.04 -6.07
CA GLY A 567 -7.55 5.43 -6.31
C GLY A 567 -7.06 4.55 -5.16
N THR A 568 -7.44 4.87 -3.93
CA THR A 568 -7.12 4.03 -2.77
C THR A 568 -7.91 2.72 -2.80
N MET A 569 -9.22 2.78 -3.06
CA MET A 569 -10.11 1.62 -3.15
C MET A 569 -9.81 0.72 -4.36
N LEU A 570 -9.06 1.19 -5.35
CA LEU A 570 -8.58 0.33 -6.44
C LEU A 570 -7.71 -0.81 -5.92
N LEU A 571 -6.92 -0.56 -4.87
CA LEU A 571 -5.89 -1.48 -4.39
C LEU A 571 -6.14 -2.00 -2.96
N TYR A 572 -6.86 -1.25 -2.13
CA TYR A 572 -6.94 -1.52 -0.70
C TYR A 572 -8.36 -1.72 -0.20
N PRO A 573 -8.59 -2.67 0.73
CA PRO A 573 -9.88 -2.83 1.38
C PRO A 573 -10.33 -1.52 2.05
N LEU A 574 -11.61 -1.24 1.98
CA LEU A 574 -12.19 0.00 2.51
C LEU A 574 -11.89 0.20 4.00
N SER A 575 -11.81 -0.88 4.76
CA SER A 575 -11.49 -0.86 6.20
C SER A 575 -10.10 -0.32 6.54
N THR A 576 -9.24 -0.15 5.55
CA THR A 576 -7.86 0.35 5.75
C THR A 576 -7.77 1.87 5.65
N MET A 577 -8.81 2.55 5.16
CA MET A 577 -8.77 3.99 4.91
C MET A 577 -9.25 4.78 6.14
N GLY A 578 -8.40 5.62 6.72
CA GLY A 578 -8.81 6.67 7.64
C GLY A 578 -9.67 7.71 6.91
N ALA A 579 -10.92 7.91 7.36
CA ALA A 579 -11.86 8.83 6.74
C ALA A 579 -12.70 9.55 7.79
N HIS A 580 -12.66 10.89 7.78
CA HIS A 580 -13.35 11.72 8.78
C HIS A 580 -14.28 12.73 8.13
N VAL A 581 -15.31 13.13 8.90
CA VAL A 581 -16.19 14.26 8.62
C VAL A 581 -15.51 15.52 9.13
N SER A 582 -15.16 16.45 8.24
CA SER A 582 -14.54 17.73 8.57
C SER A 582 -15.58 18.85 8.76
N ASP A 583 -15.12 20.01 9.22
CA ASP A 583 -15.92 21.24 9.31
C ASP A 583 -16.16 21.88 7.92
N CYS A 584 -17.03 22.87 7.87
CA CYS A 584 -17.35 23.67 6.70
C CYS A 584 -17.41 25.18 7.03
N PRO A 585 -16.87 26.04 6.14
CA PRO A 585 -16.14 25.74 4.89
C PRO A 585 -14.88 24.91 5.16
N ASN A 586 -14.56 23.95 4.27
CA ASN A 586 -13.33 23.17 4.40
C ASN A 586 -12.11 24.10 4.39
N HIS A 587 -11.16 23.90 5.31
CA HIS A 587 -10.03 24.81 5.50
C HIS A 587 -9.01 24.76 4.36
N THR A 588 -8.93 23.65 3.61
CA THR A 588 -7.98 23.46 2.51
C THR A 588 -8.49 24.11 1.21
N VAL A 589 -9.76 23.88 0.87
CA VAL A 589 -10.32 24.27 -0.44
C VAL A 589 -11.45 25.31 -0.35
N GLY A 590 -11.90 25.67 0.85
CA GLY A 590 -12.98 26.65 1.07
C GLY A 590 -14.37 26.19 0.63
N ARG A 591 -14.56 24.92 0.29
CA ARG A 591 -15.83 24.36 -0.20
C ARG A 591 -16.81 24.17 0.94
N VAL A 592 -18.10 24.40 0.65
CA VAL A 592 -19.21 24.13 1.56
C VAL A 592 -19.98 22.92 1.04
N THR A 593 -19.82 21.80 1.73
CA THR A 593 -20.48 20.53 1.40
C THR A 593 -21.50 20.17 2.49
N PRO A 594 -22.71 19.70 2.13
CA PRO A 594 -23.71 19.29 3.12
C PRO A 594 -23.17 18.27 4.11
N PHE A 595 -23.58 18.37 5.37
CA PHE A 595 -23.11 17.49 6.45
C PHE A 595 -23.43 16.02 6.17
N GLU A 596 -24.60 15.75 5.60
CA GLU A 596 -25.01 14.42 5.14
C GLU A 596 -23.99 13.84 4.12
N THR A 597 -23.61 14.60 3.10
CA THR A 597 -22.67 14.15 2.06
C THR A 597 -21.29 13.91 2.63
N ARG A 598 -20.81 14.77 3.55
CA ARG A 598 -19.54 14.53 4.26
C ARG A 598 -19.55 13.19 5.00
N GLY A 599 -20.67 12.87 5.67
CA GLY A 599 -20.86 11.58 6.33
C GLY A 599 -20.92 10.39 5.38
N HIS A 600 -21.63 10.50 4.24
CA HIS A 600 -21.72 9.43 3.25
C HIS A 600 -20.37 9.11 2.61
N VAL A 601 -19.55 10.13 2.33
CA VAL A 601 -18.20 9.94 1.77
C VAL A 601 -17.23 9.33 2.80
N ALA A 602 -17.29 9.82 4.06
CA ALA A 602 -16.47 9.27 5.13
C ALA A 602 -16.84 7.83 5.50
N LEU A 603 -18.06 7.38 5.23
CA LEU A 603 -18.53 6.01 5.50
C LEU A 603 -17.76 4.94 4.71
N ALA A 604 -17.08 5.30 3.62
CA ALA A 604 -16.23 4.38 2.86
C ALA A 604 -15.04 3.84 3.66
N GLY A 605 -14.67 4.45 4.78
CA GLY A 605 -13.50 4.08 5.57
C GLY A 605 -13.80 3.81 7.05
N THR A 606 -12.79 4.05 7.87
CA THR A 606 -12.84 3.94 9.34
C THR A 606 -13.43 5.18 9.98
N PHE A 607 -14.65 5.39 9.86
CA PHE A 607 -15.44 6.57 10.16
C PHE A 607 -15.04 7.35 11.42
N GLY A 608 -14.93 8.68 11.31
CA GLY A 608 -14.64 9.57 12.43
C GLY A 608 -14.99 11.03 12.14
N TYR A 609 -14.59 11.91 13.05
CA TYR A 609 -14.80 13.34 12.97
C TYR A 609 -13.50 14.10 13.22
N GLU A 610 -13.29 15.17 12.47
CA GLU A 610 -12.19 16.10 12.69
C GLU A 610 -12.71 17.53 12.51
N LEU A 611 -13.31 18.05 13.59
CA LEU A 611 -14.00 19.32 13.65
C LEU A 611 -14.22 19.76 15.11
N ASP A 612 -14.48 21.05 15.35
CA ASP A 612 -14.90 21.53 16.67
C ASP A 612 -16.39 21.28 16.89
N ILE A 613 -16.72 20.13 17.47
CA ILE A 613 -18.09 19.71 17.74
C ILE A 613 -18.85 20.69 18.63
N THR A 614 -18.16 21.57 19.37
CA THR A 614 -18.75 22.60 20.24
C THR A 614 -19.18 23.85 19.47
N LYS A 615 -18.66 24.03 18.23
CA LYS A 615 -18.86 25.23 17.41
C LYS A 615 -19.66 25.01 16.14
N ILE A 616 -19.75 23.77 15.63
CA ILE A 616 -20.53 23.50 14.42
C ILE A 616 -21.99 23.92 14.57
N PRO A 617 -22.67 24.24 13.45
CA PRO A 617 -24.11 24.60 13.48
C PRO A 617 -24.94 23.50 14.14
N GLU A 618 -25.94 23.94 14.94
CA GLU A 618 -26.83 23.00 15.66
C GLU A 618 -27.52 21.97 14.72
N LYS A 619 -27.93 22.42 13.52
CA LYS A 619 -28.51 21.55 12.49
C LYS A 619 -27.58 20.40 12.04
N ASP A 620 -26.27 20.65 12.05
CA ASP A 620 -25.25 19.65 11.68
C ASP A 620 -24.98 18.73 12.87
N ARG A 621 -24.86 19.31 14.08
CA ARG A 621 -24.70 18.53 15.32
C ARG A 621 -25.82 17.52 15.55
N GLN A 622 -27.07 17.90 15.25
CA GLN A 622 -28.24 17.03 15.37
C GLN A 622 -28.22 15.83 14.41
N GLN A 623 -27.40 15.85 13.35
CA GLN A 623 -27.25 14.73 12.41
C GLN A 623 -26.21 13.69 12.86
N ILE A 624 -25.30 14.02 13.80
CA ILE A 624 -24.25 13.11 14.26
C ILE A 624 -24.80 11.78 14.76
N PRO A 625 -25.85 11.71 15.62
CA PRO A 625 -26.40 10.42 16.06
C PRO A 625 -26.90 9.53 14.92
N ALA A 626 -27.43 10.12 13.86
CA ALA A 626 -27.85 9.37 12.67
C ALA A 626 -26.63 8.83 11.88
N GLN A 627 -25.56 9.62 11.78
CA GLN A 627 -24.31 9.19 11.13
C GLN A 627 -23.58 8.10 11.92
N THR A 628 -23.53 8.19 13.25
CA THR A 628 -22.93 7.14 14.09
C THR A 628 -23.74 5.84 14.00
N ALA A 629 -25.07 5.93 14.01
CA ALA A 629 -25.97 4.79 13.81
C ALA A 629 -25.78 4.16 12.40
N MET A 630 -25.62 4.98 11.37
CA MET A 630 -25.34 4.57 10.00
C MET A 630 -24.02 3.79 9.91
N TYR A 631 -22.95 4.28 10.53
CA TYR A 631 -21.68 3.56 10.61
C TYR A 631 -21.84 2.20 11.29
N HIS A 632 -22.52 2.15 12.44
CA HIS A 632 -22.77 0.89 13.13
C HIS A 632 -23.59 -0.10 12.31
N LYS A 633 -24.55 0.39 11.52
CA LYS A 633 -25.37 -0.46 10.64
C LYS A 633 -24.57 -1.06 9.50
N TYR A 634 -23.73 -0.27 8.83
CA TYR A 634 -23.10 -0.68 7.57
C TYR A 634 -21.64 -1.11 7.69
N ASN A 635 -21.01 -0.93 8.86
CA ASN A 635 -19.59 -1.20 9.03
C ASN A 635 -19.18 -2.62 8.66
N ASP A 636 -19.99 -3.62 9.03
CA ASP A 636 -19.65 -5.02 8.75
C ASP A 636 -19.62 -5.30 7.25
N LEU A 637 -20.62 -4.81 6.52
CA LEU A 637 -20.69 -4.88 5.06
C LEU A 637 -19.49 -4.16 4.41
N ILE A 638 -19.19 -2.93 4.81
CA ILE A 638 -18.08 -2.13 4.24
C ILE A 638 -16.74 -2.79 4.50
N ARG A 639 -16.54 -3.37 5.69
CA ARG A 639 -15.28 -3.98 6.08
C ARG A 639 -15.00 -5.30 5.37
N ARG A 640 -16.05 -6.09 5.04
CA ARG A 640 -15.93 -7.47 4.55
C ARG A 640 -16.40 -7.67 3.12
N GLY A 641 -17.21 -6.76 2.60
CA GLY A 641 -17.84 -6.89 1.29
C GLY A 641 -16.90 -6.58 0.13
N ASP A 642 -17.37 -6.92 -1.06
CA ASP A 642 -16.70 -6.64 -2.32
C ASP A 642 -17.02 -5.23 -2.81
N TYR A 643 -15.99 -4.46 -3.06
CA TYR A 643 -16.09 -3.13 -3.65
C TYR A 643 -16.24 -3.22 -5.16
N SER A 644 -17.18 -2.48 -5.72
CA SER A 644 -17.36 -2.32 -7.15
C SER A 644 -17.49 -0.85 -7.53
N ARG A 645 -16.59 -0.34 -8.35
CA ARG A 645 -16.71 0.98 -8.96
C ARG A 645 -17.76 0.95 -10.06
N ILE A 646 -18.75 1.81 -9.99
CA ILE A 646 -19.82 1.94 -10.98
C ILE A 646 -19.60 3.15 -11.88
N ALA A 647 -19.20 4.28 -11.30
CA ALA A 647 -18.92 5.50 -12.04
C ALA A 647 -17.89 6.36 -11.29
N SER A 648 -17.00 6.97 -12.05
CA SER A 648 -15.96 7.84 -11.54
C SER A 648 -16.27 9.31 -11.84
N PHE A 649 -16.19 10.15 -10.81
CA PHE A 649 -16.25 11.59 -10.98
C PHE A 649 -15.11 12.13 -11.84
N LEU A 650 -13.93 11.52 -11.80
CA LEU A 650 -12.79 11.86 -12.63
C LEU A 650 -13.07 11.68 -14.12
N GLU A 651 -13.83 10.64 -14.47
CA GLU A 651 -14.15 10.32 -15.87
C GLU A 651 -15.33 11.14 -16.42
N ASN A 652 -16.38 11.31 -15.61
CA ASN A 652 -17.65 11.91 -16.09
C ASN A 652 -17.86 13.38 -15.64
N GLY A 653 -17.03 13.85 -14.71
CA GLY A 653 -17.00 15.25 -14.25
C GLY A 653 -18.19 15.70 -13.41
N ASN A 654 -19.13 14.82 -13.02
CA ASN A 654 -20.37 15.22 -12.36
C ASN A 654 -20.85 14.35 -11.22
N TYR A 655 -20.61 13.04 -11.25
CA TYR A 655 -21.08 12.17 -10.18
C TYR A 655 -20.10 11.03 -9.96
N ASP A 656 -20.13 10.53 -8.75
CA ASP A 656 -19.41 9.36 -8.31
C ASP A 656 -20.40 8.30 -7.85
N CYS A 657 -20.09 7.02 -8.08
CA CYS A 657 -20.93 5.94 -7.62
C CYS A 657 -20.13 4.66 -7.45
N TYR A 658 -20.22 4.08 -6.26
CA TYR A 658 -19.66 2.76 -5.97
C TYR A 658 -20.65 1.94 -5.15
N GLN A 659 -20.42 0.65 -5.11
CA GLN A 659 -21.22 -0.33 -4.38
C GLN A 659 -20.30 -1.22 -3.55
N VAL A 660 -20.78 -1.63 -2.38
CA VAL A 660 -20.22 -2.71 -1.60
C VAL A 660 -21.26 -3.81 -1.47
N THR A 661 -20.91 -5.03 -1.86
CA THR A 661 -21.81 -6.19 -1.83
C THR A 661 -21.26 -7.22 -0.85
N SER A 662 -22.12 -7.82 -0.01
CA SER A 662 -21.72 -8.90 0.87
C SER A 662 -21.22 -10.12 0.09
N LYS A 663 -20.25 -10.86 0.62
CA LYS A 663 -19.69 -12.07 -0.03
C LYS A 663 -20.75 -13.13 -0.38
N ASP A 664 -21.83 -13.22 0.38
CA ASP A 664 -22.96 -14.13 0.11
C ASP A 664 -24.04 -13.53 -0.83
N GLN A 665 -23.78 -12.30 -1.34
CA GLN A 665 -24.66 -11.56 -2.25
C GLN A 665 -26.08 -11.34 -1.71
N LYS A 666 -26.25 -11.22 -0.38
CA LYS A 666 -27.57 -10.98 0.24
C LYS A 666 -27.82 -9.52 0.55
N GLU A 667 -26.78 -8.73 0.65
CA GLU A 667 -26.84 -7.34 1.04
C GLU A 667 -25.92 -6.50 0.15
N ALA A 668 -26.35 -5.31 -0.23
CA ALA A 668 -25.50 -4.35 -0.94
C ALA A 668 -25.81 -2.91 -0.50
N LEU A 669 -24.77 -2.08 -0.45
CA LEU A 669 -24.87 -0.65 -0.19
C LEU A 669 -24.30 0.12 -1.38
N VAL A 670 -25.12 0.97 -1.99
CA VAL A 670 -24.72 1.87 -3.08
C VAL A 670 -24.53 3.27 -2.53
N THR A 671 -23.36 3.84 -2.71
CA THR A 671 -23.07 5.24 -2.42
C THR A 671 -23.07 6.03 -3.72
N TYR A 672 -23.99 7.01 -3.84
CA TYR A 672 -24.11 7.87 -5.00
C TYR A 672 -23.88 9.32 -4.58
N VAL A 673 -22.98 10.04 -5.24
CA VAL A 673 -22.68 11.45 -4.99
C VAL A 673 -22.84 12.24 -6.28
N GLN A 674 -23.80 13.17 -6.30
CA GLN A 674 -23.97 14.15 -7.36
C GLN A 674 -23.14 15.40 -7.02
N VAL A 675 -22.13 15.71 -7.82
CA VAL A 675 -21.24 16.84 -7.56
C VAL A 675 -21.91 18.15 -7.96
N LEU A 676 -22.45 18.24 -9.17
CA LEU A 676 -23.13 19.44 -9.66
C LEU A 676 -24.58 19.16 -10.06
N SER A 677 -25.47 20.04 -9.63
CA SER A 677 -26.84 20.08 -10.10
C SER A 677 -26.90 20.72 -11.51
N ARG A 678 -27.70 20.17 -12.40
CA ARG A 678 -27.85 20.67 -13.79
C ARG A 678 -29.33 20.96 -14.08
N PRO A 679 -29.63 22.07 -14.78
CA PRO A 679 -31.01 22.36 -15.16
C PRO A 679 -31.53 21.36 -16.21
N ASN A 680 -32.81 21.04 -16.13
CA ASN A 680 -33.50 20.15 -17.07
C ASN A 680 -32.80 18.79 -17.24
N PHE A 681 -32.34 18.22 -16.13
CA PHE A 681 -31.64 16.94 -16.12
C PHE A 681 -32.62 15.79 -15.82
N HIS A 682 -32.51 14.70 -16.53
CA HIS A 682 -33.33 13.51 -16.33
C HIS A 682 -32.74 12.55 -15.29
N SER A 683 -33.52 11.57 -14.84
CA SER A 683 -33.04 10.49 -13.97
C SER A 683 -31.90 9.70 -14.60
N ARG A 684 -30.97 9.25 -13.77
CA ARG A 684 -29.80 8.47 -14.17
C ARG A 684 -30.03 6.99 -13.94
N ARG A 685 -29.64 6.17 -14.88
CA ARG A 685 -29.59 4.71 -14.70
C ARG A 685 -28.20 4.33 -14.17
N VAL A 686 -28.19 3.66 -13.03
CA VAL A 686 -26.99 3.15 -12.39
C VAL A 686 -27.06 1.63 -12.44
N ARG A 687 -26.19 0.97 -13.22
CA ARG A 687 -26.13 -0.48 -13.30
C ARG A 687 -25.34 -1.00 -12.12
N LEU A 688 -26.00 -1.75 -11.26
CA LEU A 688 -25.38 -2.36 -10.08
C LEU A 688 -24.48 -3.54 -10.47
N LYS A 689 -23.64 -3.99 -9.54
CA LYS A 689 -22.67 -5.05 -9.76
C LYS A 689 -22.70 -6.08 -8.62
N GLY A 690 -22.15 -7.26 -8.85
CA GLY A 690 -21.93 -8.26 -7.81
C GLY A 690 -23.20 -8.84 -7.15
N LEU A 691 -24.39 -8.56 -7.67
CA LEU A 691 -25.65 -9.16 -7.19
C LEU A 691 -25.86 -10.53 -7.83
N ALA A 692 -26.62 -11.41 -7.16
CA ALA A 692 -27.05 -12.67 -7.75
C ALA A 692 -28.21 -12.44 -8.73
N PRO A 693 -28.08 -12.77 -10.01
CA PRO A 693 -29.08 -12.44 -11.03
C PRO A 693 -30.44 -13.12 -10.77
N GLU A 694 -30.45 -14.30 -10.13
CA GLU A 694 -31.64 -15.09 -9.83
C GLU A 694 -32.37 -14.68 -8.54
N LYS A 695 -31.76 -13.80 -7.71
CA LYS A 695 -32.32 -13.33 -6.46
C LYS A 695 -33.16 -12.06 -6.64
N GLN A 696 -34.02 -11.80 -5.67
CA GLN A 696 -34.77 -10.53 -5.57
C GLN A 696 -34.23 -9.69 -4.42
N TYR A 697 -34.14 -8.39 -4.64
CA TYR A 697 -33.63 -7.42 -3.68
C TYR A 697 -34.65 -6.33 -3.40
N ARG A 698 -34.84 -6.03 -2.12
CA ARG A 698 -35.64 -4.89 -1.65
C ARG A 698 -34.73 -3.68 -1.49
N ILE A 699 -35.16 -2.54 -2.02
CA ILE A 699 -34.59 -1.24 -1.69
C ILE A 699 -35.20 -0.81 -0.35
N GLU A 700 -34.42 -0.76 0.70
CA GLU A 700 -34.93 -0.52 2.06
C GLU A 700 -35.57 0.87 2.21
N GLU A 701 -35.08 1.89 1.48
CA GLU A 701 -35.60 3.27 1.54
C GLU A 701 -36.98 3.44 0.88
N THR A 702 -37.33 2.61 -0.12
CA THR A 702 -38.59 2.73 -0.88
C THR A 702 -39.51 1.55 -0.70
N GLY A 703 -38.99 0.39 -0.29
CA GLY A 703 -39.70 -0.88 -0.21
C GLY A 703 -39.93 -1.56 -1.56
N GLU A 704 -39.42 -0.98 -2.65
CA GLU A 704 -39.49 -1.58 -4.00
C GLU A 704 -38.63 -2.81 -4.11
N ILE A 705 -39.12 -3.82 -4.86
CA ILE A 705 -38.40 -5.10 -5.06
C ILE A 705 -38.08 -5.27 -6.53
N PHE A 706 -36.83 -5.61 -6.82
CA PHE A 706 -36.34 -5.85 -8.17
C PHE A 706 -35.52 -7.15 -8.22
N GLY A 707 -35.49 -7.80 -9.39
CA GLY A 707 -34.55 -8.89 -9.66
C GLY A 707 -33.11 -8.38 -9.73
N GLY A 708 -32.15 -9.19 -9.27
CA GLY A 708 -30.73 -8.85 -9.37
C GLY A 708 -30.30 -8.62 -10.82
N ASP A 709 -30.79 -9.42 -11.76
CA ASP A 709 -30.58 -9.24 -13.20
C ASP A 709 -31.11 -7.88 -13.71
N VAL A 710 -32.30 -7.45 -13.25
CA VAL A 710 -32.88 -6.14 -13.58
C VAL A 710 -31.98 -5.01 -13.08
N LEU A 711 -31.54 -5.08 -11.83
CA LEU A 711 -30.66 -4.06 -11.23
C LEU A 711 -29.30 -3.98 -11.93
N MET A 712 -28.75 -5.11 -12.36
CA MET A 712 -27.45 -5.16 -13.05
C MET A 712 -27.54 -4.81 -14.53
N GLN A 713 -28.58 -5.23 -15.24
CA GLN A 713 -28.68 -5.05 -16.71
C GLN A 713 -29.48 -3.79 -17.09
N ALA A 714 -30.67 -3.60 -16.52
CA ALA A 714 -31.50 -2.43 -16.79
C ALA A 714 -31.09 -1.23 -15.91
N GLY A 715 -30.58 -1.51 -14.71
CA GLY A 715 -30.05 -0.51 -13.77
C GLY A 715 -31.10 0.11 -12.85
N LEU A 716 -30.64 0.56 -11.71
CA LEU A 716 -31.40 1.32 -10.72
C LEU A 716 -31.59 2.76 -11.20
N LEU A 717 -32.81 3.28 -11.09
CA LEU A 717 -33.13 4.67 -11.47
C LEU A 717 -32.89 5.62 -10.31
N VAL A 718 -31.89 6.48 -10.44
CA VAL A 718 -31.61 7.56 -9.48
C VAL A 718 -32.13 8.87 -10.02
N THR A 719 -33.09 9.47 -9.32
CA THR A 719 -33.65 10.79 -9.67
C THR A 719 -32.62 11.89 -9.37
N PRO A 720 -32.61 13.02 -10.13
CA PRO A 720 -31.72 14.14 -9.86
C PRO A 720 -31.88 14.65 -8.42
N LEU A 721 -30.77 14.86 -7.75
CA LEU A 721 -30.75 15.47 -6.42
C LEU A 721 -30.75 17.00 -6.55
N TRP A 722 -31.47 17.69 -5.69
CA TRP A 722 -31.58 19.15 -5.74
C TRP A 722 -30.39 19.81 -5.02
N GLY A 723 -29.62 20.60 -5.77
CA GLY A 723 -28.44 21.31 -5.30
C GLY A 723 -27.13 20.58 -5.57
N ASP A 724 -26.01 21.29 -5.39
CA ASP A 724 -24.68 20.77 -5.58
C ASP A 724 -24.22 19.93 -4.38
N TYR A 725 -23.27 19.02 -4.60
CA TYR A 725 -22.63 18.19 -3.57
C TYR A 725 -23.66 17.38 -2.76
N ARG A 726 -24.61 16.75 -3.45
CA ARG A 726 -25.65 15.93 -2.83
C ARG A 726 -25.33 14.45 -2.96
N SER A 727 -25.68 13.69 -1.96
CA SER A 727 -25.45 12.25 -1.94
C SER A 727 -26.70 11.47 -1.56
N LYS A 728 -26.67 10.19 -1.88
CA LYS A 728 -27.69 9.21 -1.50
C LYS A 728 -27.03 7.89 -1.20
N LEU A 729 -27.40 7.26 -0.10
CA LEU A 729 -27.16 5.85 0.15
C LEU A 729 -28.38 5.06 -0.27
N ILE A 730 -28.17 3.90 -0.87
CA ILE A 730 -29.24 2.98 -1.29
C ILE A 730 -28.87 1.60 -0.78
N HIS A 731 -29.68 1.09 0.13
CA HIS A 731 -29.44 -0.18 0.79
C HIS A 731 -30.34 -1.25 0.20
N LEU A 732 -29.75 -2.37 -0.22
CA LEU A 732 -30.44 -3.50 -0.81
C LEU A 732 -30.29 -4.72 0.10
N THR A 733 -31.40 -5.46 0.27
CA THR A 733 -31.41 -6.73 1.01
C THR A 733 -32.17 -7.78 0.22
N GLU A 734 -31.68 -9.01 0.24
CA GLU A 734 -32.37 -10.18 -0.35
C GLU A 734 -33.74 -10.39 0.31
N VAL A 735 -34.77 -10.74 -0.49
CA VAL A 735 -36.16 -10.94 -0.03
C VAL A 735 -36.46 -12.42 0.19
#